data_12eb152f51e243fd814a544c69c8fa66
#
_entry.id   12eb152f51e243fd814a544c69c8fa66
#
_cell.length_a   1.000
_cell.length_b   1.000
_cell.length_c   1.000
_cell.angle_alpha   90.00
_cell.angle_beta   90.00
_cell.angle_gamma   90.00
#
_symmetry.space_group_name_H-M   'P 1'
#
loop_
_entity.id
_entity.type
_entity.pdbx_description
1 polymer ?
#
loop_
_entity_poly.entity_id
_entity_poly.type
_entity_poly.pdbx_seq_one_letter_code
_entity_poly.pdbx_strand_id
1 'polypeptide(L)'
;MPLANTPLIEYTLEFLANAGVEQVFICCGNHTEQVEEYVAASKWTRATSPFSVEIVRSSAANSIGDAMRDMDQKGLLTGDFVCVYGDVVASVGIESAIRAHKQRREKSKNAVMTMVLREAGDQHRTKSHGTRPVFVVDPNKDRCLHYEQMRPGQTHPRLNIDGEILAECPELEVRADLIDCGIDICSPEVLAQWSDNFDWQQPRRGFLYGTLKDHELNGMTIHTHVATEGYAARVKSLQMYDAVSRDVVGRWSYPLSPDANLLRQQSYAVGKSGVYREEGVILARSAVIKKKTVLGKATSIGEGSVVTNSIIGRRCVIGRRVKIDGAYIWDDARIGDDTVLEQAVVANEATVGKNCKISPGALISYGTTIADGTTVQSSGRITRFKRKRGYEHDELVQGPADPKVVGEGGEGFHQEPDSDEEEDFESLVSQLKLHDNTDAASISTLNSDDEEDSEFDTDSQTRSHRTESFGSIVSDESAGEAEARRSAADFHHEAAGSIFDSLQRGDSPDSIQLELKALTLSSNADGKQVRRAVAVAMMKRIASLVESGLLPQKAVTQTISPNRLLVERAVLDRDQEDNPESVEFLLFVQTDLLHRAQGGKVLLYVCNALVSLEIFESEALEQWLEDERSGASEELIEVKRETEEIMGSDSGSEEESSEGESSEEESDD
;
A
#
# COMPACT_ATOMS: atom_id res chain seq x y z
N MET A 1 5.66 -19.14 -4.08
CA MET A 1 5.37 -17.87 -4.78
C MET A 1 6.61 -17.45 -5.56
N PRO A 2 6.54 -17.11 -6.84
CA PRO A 2 7.68 -16.65 -7.63
C PRO A 2 7.91 -15.15 -7.45
N LEU A 3 9.16 -14.75 -7.32
CA LEU A 3 9.63 -13.37 -7.33
C LEU A 3 10.54 -13.20 -8.55
N ALA A 4 10.20 -12.32 -9.48
CA ALA A 4 10.90 -12.20 -10.77
C ALA A 4 11.14 -13.57 -11.47
N ASN A 5 10.12 -14.44 -11.49
CA ASN A 5 10.13 -15.81 -12.05
C ASN A 5 11.10 -16.79 -11.37
N THR A 6 11.55 -16.47 -10.17
CA THR A 6 12.36 -17.36 -9.32
C THR A 6 11.60 -17.63 -8.02
N PRO A 7 11.49 -18.88 -7.55
CA PRO A 7 10.85 -19.17 -6.26
C PRO A 7 11.48 -18.38 -5.13
N LEU A 8 10.64 -17.78 -4.25
CA LEU A 8 11.10 -16.89 -3.19
C LEU A 8 12.14 -17.54 -2.27
N ILE A 9 11.96 -18.83 -1.94
CA ILE A 9 12.89 -19.59 -1.12
C ILE A 9 14.32 -19.64 -1.69
N GLU A 10 14.47 -19.55 -3.02
CA GLU A 10 15.79 -19.58 -3.66
C GLU A 10 16.64 -18.38 -3.26
N TYR A 11 16.03 -17.20 -3.09
CA TYR A 11 16.73 -16.01 -2.62
C TYR A 11 17.28 -16.17 -1.23
N THR A 12 16.49 -16.79 -0.34
CA THR A 12 16.93 -17.08 1.04
C THR A 12 18.08 -18.12 1.04
N LEU A 13 17.98 -19.17 0.22
CA LEU A 13 19.05 -20.18 0.13
C LEU A 13 20.34 -19.62 -0.48
N GLU A 14 20.24 -18.74 -1.50
CA GLU A 14 21.41 -18.04 -2.04
C GLU A 14 22.07 -17.12 -1.01
N PHE A 15 21.27 -16.41 -0.24
CA PHE A 15 21.78 -15.60 0.87
C PHE A 15 22.55 -16.45 1.88
N LEU A 16 22.00 -17.58 2.31
CA LEU A 16 22.67 -18.49 3.24
C LEU A 16 23.96 -19.11 2.66
N ALA A 17 23.95 -19.42 1.36
CA ALA A 17 25.13 -19.90 0.65
C ALA A 17 26.26 -18.84 0.65
N ASN A 18 25.91 -17.59 0.37
CA ASN A 18 26.87 -16.50 0.39
C ASN A 18 27.36 -16.17 1.80
N ALA A 19 26.57 -16.43 2.83
CA ALA A 19 26.94 -16.26 4.23
C ALA A 19 27.84 -17.39 4.79
N GLY A 20 28.15 -18.41 3.98
CA GLY A 20 29.04 -19.50 4.36
C GLY A 20 28.44 -20.47 5.38
N VAL A 21 27.13 -20.64 5.38
CA VAL A 21 26.42 -21.62 6.23
C VAL A 21 26.73 -23.03 5.73
N GLU A 22 26.98 -23.97 6.65
CA GLU A 22 27.33 -25.38 6.32
C GLU A 22 26.12 -26.33 6.39
N GLN A 23 25.12 -26.00 7.18
CA GLN A 23 23.92 -26.82 7.37
C GLN A 23 22.67 -25.92 7.46
N VAL A 24 21.62 -26.31 6.75
CA VAL A 24 20.34 -25.59 6.71
C VAL A 24 19.21 -26.54 7.07
N PHE A 25 18.48 -26.20 8.12
CA PHE A 25 17.21 -26.84 8.49
C PHE A 25 16.05 -26.02 7.99
N ILE A 26 15.20 -26.61 7.15
CA ILE A 26 13.99 -25.95 6.65
C ILE A 26 12.79 -26.47 7.44
N CYS A 27 12.26 -25.65 8.33
CA CYS A 27 11.04 -25.97 9.07
C CYS A 27 9.83 -25.64 8.19
N CYS A 28 9.05 -26.66 7.85
CA CYS A 28 7.87 -26.54 7.00
C CYS A 28 6.61 -26.88 7.79
N GLY A 29 5.61 -25.98 7.71
CA GLY A 29 4.25 -26.20 8.14
C GLY A 29 3.36 -26.54 6.96
N ASN A 30 2.62 -25.56 6.46
CA ASN A 30 1.79 -25.72 5.26
C ASN A 30 2.65 -25.89 4.00
N HIS A 31 2.13 -26.64 3.00
CA HIS A 31 2.80 -26.88 1.71
C HIS A 31 4.15 -27.60 1.79
N THR A 32 4.37 -28.41 2.83
CA THR A 32 5.61 -29.16 3.04
C THR A 32 5.99 -30.00 1.84
N GLU A 33 5.05 -30.73 1.24
CA GLU A 33 5.29 -31.58 0.07
C GLU A 33 5.84 -30.79 -1.13
N GLN A 34 5.30 -29.60 -1.40
CA GLN A 34 5.77 -28.74 -2.51
C GLN A 34 7.19 -28.23 -2.24
N VAL A 35 7.52 -27.89 -1.00
CA VAL A 35 8.87 -27.47 -0.61
C VAL A 35 9.85 -28.63 -0.72
N GLU A 36 9.47 -29.82 -0.27
CA GLU A 36 10.30 -31.04 -0.38
C GLU A 36 10.59 -31.40 -1.84
N GLU A 37 9.55 -31.42 -2.68
CA GLU A 37 9.71 -31.69 -4.11
C GLU A 37 10.63 -30.67 -4.78
N TYR A 38 10.44 -29.38 -4.46
CA TYR A 38 11.30 -28.34 -4.98
C TYR A 38 12.76 -28.50 -4.54
N VAL A 39 13.00 -28.68 -3.24
CA VAL A 39 14.35 -28.85 -2.67
C VAL A 39 15.01 -30.10 -3.24
N ALA A 40 14.31 -31.23 -3.33
CA ALA A 40 14.83 -32.47 -3.91
C ALA A 40 15.26 -32.31 -5.37
N ALA A 41 14.52 -31.52 -6.16
CA ALA A 41 14.84 -31.23 -7.56
C ALA A 41 15.92 -30.13 -7.74
N SER A 42 16.24 -29.39 -6.68
CA SER A 42 17.10 -28.19 -6.72
C SER A 42 18.60 -28.52 -6.83
N LYS A 43 19.43 -27.49 -6.92
CA LYS A 43 20.89 -27.60 -6.85
C LYS A 43 21.41 -27.87 -5.43
N TRP A 44 20.60 -27.61 -4.40
CA TRP A 44 20.98 -27.62 -3.00
C TRP A 44 21.13 -29.02 -2.40
N THR A 45 20.55 -30.04 -3.02
CA THR A 45 20.70 -31.46 -2.61
C THR A 45 21.88 -32.16 -3.29
N ARG A 46 22.62 -31.48 -4.16
CA ARG A 46 23.74 -32.06 -4.88
C ARG A 46 25.01 -32.05 -4.02
N ALA A 47 25.94 -32.96 -4.34
CA ALA A 47 27.25 -33.03 -3.69
C ALA A 47 28.10 -31.74 -3.88
N THR A 48 27.76 -30.87 -4.81
CA THR A 48 28.40 -29.57 -5.05
C THR A 48 27.77 -28.42 -4.28
N SER A 49 26.74 -28.69 -3.48
CA SER A 49 26.11 -27.67 -2.63
C SER A 49 27.09 -27.16 -1.57
N PRO A 50 27.11 -25.85 -1.26
CA PRO A 50 27.95 -25.32 -0.19
C PRO A 50 27.49 -25.75 1.21
N PHE A 51 26.24 -26.18 1.35
CA PHE A 51 25.65 -26.64 2.60
C PHE A 51 24.78 -27.89 2.39
N SER A 52 24.56 -28.63 3.48
CA SER A 52 23.54 -29.69 3.52
C SER A 52 22.18 -29.12 3.88
N VAL A 53 21.10 -29.63 3.26
CA VAL A 53 19.71 -29.23 3.54
C VAL A 53 18.97 -30.40 4.16
N GLU A 54 18.33 -30.14 5.29
CA GLU A 54 17.43 -31.07 5.95
C GLU A 54 16.06 -30.42 6.15
N ILE A 55 14.99 -31.14 5.79
CA ILE A 55 13.63 -30.66 5.94
C ILE A 55 13.04 -31.22 7.22
N VAL A 56 12.64 -30.32 8.11
CA VAL A 56 12.00 -30.64 9.37
C VAL A 56 10.50 -30.49 9.21
N ARG A 57 9.81 -31.64 9.12
CA ARG A 57 8.35 -31.66 9.07
C ARG A 57 7.80 -31.39 10.46
N SER A 58 6.99 -30.37 10.59
CA SER A 58 6.27 -30.05 11.81
C SER A 58 4.78 -30.01 11.50
N SER A 59 4.19 -31.19 11.30
CA SER A 59 2.79 -31.35 10.88
C SER A 59 1.77 -30.81 11.89
N ALA A 60 2.16 -30.70 13.15
CA ALA A 60 1.34 -30.15 14.24
C ALA A 60 1.61 -28.66 14.49
N ALA A 61 2.59 -28.05 13.82
CA ALA A 61 2.94 -26.66 14.05
C ALA A 61 1.99 -25.73 13.30
N ASN A 62 1.21 -24.97 14.04
CA ASN A 62 0.37 -23.90 13.53
C ASN A 62 1.05 -22.52 13.62
N SER A 63 2.16 -22.43 14.34
CA SER A 63 2.90 -21.20 14.58
C SER A 63 4.41 -21.40 14.45
N ILE A 64 5.15 -20.29 14.37
CA ILE A 64 6.62 -20.32 14.43
C ILE A 64 7.07 -20.82 15.81
N GLY A 65 6.35 -20.49 16.88
CA GLY A 65 6.62 -20.98 18.22
C GLY A 65 6.58 -22.50 18.30
N ASP A 66 5.59 -23.14 17.67
CA ASP A 66 5.50 -24.60 17.62
C ASP A 66 6.69 -25.20 16.87
N ALA A 67 7.11 -24.61 15.77
CA ALA A 67 8.28 -25.04 15.02
C ALA A 67 9.57 -24.92 15.84
N MET A 68 9.73 -23.85 16.63
CA MET A 68 10.88 -23.68 17.54
C MET A 68 10.92 -24.71 18.67
N ARG A 69 9.75 -25.01 19.28
CA ARG A 69 9.61 -26.08 20.29
C ARG A 69 9.92 -27.43 19.72
N ASP A 70 9.49 -27.74 18.50
CA ASP A 70 9.79 -28.99 17.81
C ASP A 70 11.29 -29.11 17.51
N MET A 71 11.97 -28.03 17.15
CA MET A 71 13.42 -27.97 16.96
C MET A 71 14.18 -28.24 18.27
N ASP A 72 13.71 -27.66 19.37
CA ASP A 72 14.28 -27.87 20.69
C ASP A 72 14.15 -29.34 21.11
N GLN A 73 12.95 -29.93 20.99
CA GLN A 73 12.69 -31.33 21.32
C GLN A 73 13.56 -32.30 20.51
N LYS A 74 13.82 -31.99 19.24
CA LYS A 74 14.67 -32.81 18.37
C LYS A 74 16.17 -32.69 18.69
N GLY A 75 16.57 -31.64 19.43
CA GLY A 75 17.95 -31.41 19.83
C GLY A 75 18.92 -31.22 18.65
N LEU A 76 18.45 -30.70 17.52
CA LEU A 76 19.24 -30.61 16.30
C LEU A 76 20.26 -29.45 16.35
N LEU A 77 19.98 -28.42 17.12
CA LEU A 77 20.80 -27.22 17.22
C LEU A 77 21.54 -27.18 18.57
N THR A 78 22.83 -27.42 18.56
CA THR A 78 23.67 -27.45 19.76
C THR A 78 24.60 -26.25 19.91
N GLY A 79 24.77 -25.46 18.87
CA GLY A 79 25.58 -24.24 18.83
C GLY A 79 24.78 -23.03 18.44
N ASP A 80 25.45 -21.84 18.38
CA ASP A 80 24.83 -20.63 17.87
C ASP A 80 24.40 -20.86 16.42
N PHE A 81 23.21 -20.39 16.09
CA PHE A 81 22.58 -20.56 14.76
C PHE A 81 22.00 -19.27 14.22
N VAL A 82 21.77 -19.23 12.92
CA VAL A 82 21.09 -18.13 12.25
C VAL A 82 19.66 -18.55 11.94
N CYS A 83 18.69 -17.85 12.49
CA CYS A 83 17.27 -18.02 12.19
C CYS A 83 16.89 -17.02 11.09
N VAL A 84 16.40 -17.53 9.96
CA VAL A 84 16.00 -16.72 8.80
C VAL A 84 14.61 -17.11 8.36
N TYR A 85 13.77 -16.12 8.07
CA TYR A 85 12.46 -16.40 7.52
C TYR A 85 12.56 -16.76 6.02
N GLY A 86 11.70 -17.66 5.57
CA GLY A 86 11.68 -18.12 4.17
C GLY A 86 11.20 -17.08 3.15
N ASP A 87 10.80 -15.91 3.61
CA ASP A 87 10.34 -14.77 2.80
C ASP A 87 11.39 -13.64 2.68
N VAL A 88 12.63 -13.90 3.08
CA VAL A 88 13.73 -12.93 3.07
C VAL A 88 14.43 -12.89 1.70
N VAL A 89 14.61 -11.70 1.18
CA VAL A 89 15.51 -11.40 0.07
C VAL A 89 16.62 -10.50 0.60
N ALA A 90 17.84 -11.04 0.71
CA ALA A 90 18.96 -10.33 1.32
C ALA A 90 20.27 -10.54 0.59
N SER A 91 21.07 -9.49 0.49
CA SER A 91 22.47 -9.50 0.07
C SER A 91 23.40 -8.84 1.10
N VAL A 92 22.87 -8.64 2.32
CA VAL A 92 23.70 -8.08 3.42
C VAL A 92 24.74 -9.09 3.89
N GLY A 93 25.93 -8.62 4.24
CA GLY A 93 26.94 -9.45 4.91
C GLY A 93 26.62 -9.58 6.40
N ILE A 94 26.47 -10.81 6.89
CA ILE A 94 26.16 -11.07 8.31
C ILE A 94 27.38 -11.45 9.14
N GLU A 95 28.57 -11.51 8.55
CA GLU A 95 29.80 -11.92 9.25
C GLU A 95 30.16 -10.96 10.40
N SER A 96 29.90 -9.66 10.23
CA SER A 96 30.10 -8.65 11.28
C SER A 96 29.16 -8.87 12.44
N ALA A 97 27.88 -9.16 12.16
CA ALA A 97 26.86 -9.45 13.16
C ALA A 97 27.17 -10.74 13.92
N ILE A 98 27.57 -11.82 13.21
CA ILE A 98 27.97 -13.10 13.82
C ILE A 98 29.19 -12.90 14.73
N ARG A 99 30.18 -12.16 14.27
CA ARG A 99 31.39 -11.87 15.05
C ARG A 99 31.07 -11.07 16.30
N ALA A 100 30.22 -10.06 16.19
CA ALA A 100 29.77 -9.26 17.31
C ALA A 100 28.95 -10.09 18.32
N HIS A 101 28.06 -10.98 17.83
CA HIS A 101 27.31 -11.90 18.66
C HIS A 101 28.26 -12.83 19.45
N LYS A 102 29.20 -13.49 18.80
CA LYS A 102 30.19 -14.36 19.45
C LYS A 102 31.00 -13.63 20.52
N GLN A 103 31.49 -12.42 20.22
CA GLN A 103 32.24 -11.61 21.21
C GLN A 103 31.40 -11.22 22.42
N ARG A 104 30.09 -10.95 22.24
CA ARG A 104 29.16 -10.66 23.34
C ARG A 104 28.94 -11.93 24.20
N ARG A 105 28.74 -13.07 23.55
CA ARG A 105 28.57 -14.37 24.21
C ARG A 105 29.83 -14.82 25.00
N GLU A 106 31.04 -14.51 24.52
CA GLU A 106 32.27 -14.75 25.27
C GLU A 106 32.34 -13.92 26.55
N LYS A 107 31.81 -12.68 26.53
CA LYS A 107 31.77 -11.82 27.72
C LYS A 107 30.60 -12.14 28.65
N SER A 108 29.46 -12.46 28.11
CA SER A 108 28.23 -12.77 28.83
C SER A 108 27.40 -13.80 28.08
N LYS A 109 27.18 -14.95 28.71
CA LYS A 109 26.30 -15.98 28.14
C LYS A 109 24.84 -15.56 28.05
N ASN A 110 24.48 -14.49 28.75
CA ASN A 110 23.11 -13.93 28.72
C ASN A 110 22.78 -13.19 27.43
N ALA A 111 23.76 -12.88 26.56
CA ALA A 111 23.52 -12.32 25.24
C ALA A 111 23.00 -13.44 24.31
N VAL A 112 21.69 -13.65 24.29
CA VAL A 112 21.07 -14.81 23.63
C VAL A 112 20.74 -14.59 22.15
N MET A 113 20.53 -13.34 21.73
CA MET A 113 20.11 -13.06 20.36
C MET A 113 20.71 -11.74 19.85
N THR A 114 21.01 -11.70 18.56
CA THR A 114 21.34 -10.47 17.83
C THR A 114 20.47 -10.37 16.58
N MET A 115 19.63 -9.34 16.52
CA MET A 115 18.78 -9.04 15.39
C MET A 115 19.54 -8.24 14.33
N VAL A 116 19.42 -8.60 13.07
CA VAL A 116 19.91 -7.81 11.94
C VAL A 116 18.81 -6.86 11.49
N LEU A 117 19.08 -5.58 11.61
CA LEU A 117 18.19 -4.49 11.22
C LEU A 117 18.83 -3.65 10.12
N ARG A 118 18.04 -2.89 9.39
CA ARG A 118 18.50 -1.98 8.35
C ARG A 118 17.83 -0.62 8.49
N GLU A 119 18.56 0.43 8.26
CA GLU A 119 18.00 1.77 8.20
C GLU A 119 17.18 1.97 6.92
N ALA A 120 16.03 2.60 7.07
CA ALA A 120 15.18 3.01 5.96
C ALA A 120 14.34 4.20 6.38
N GLY A 121 14.20 5.21 5.52
CA GLY A 121 13.35 6.36 5.76
C GLY A 121 11.90 5.97 6.06
N ASP A 122 11.11 6.86 6.65
CA ASP A 122 9.75 6.56 7.10
C ASP A 122 8.84 6.04 5.99
N GLN A 123 9.00 6.56 4.77
CA GLN A 123 8.22 6.19 3.60
C GLN A 123 8.96 5.23 2.66
N HIS A 124 9.91 4.45 3.17
CA HIS A 124 10.61 3.51 2.31
C HIS A 124 9.66 2.41 1.83
N ARG A 125 9.63 2.16 0.51
CA ARG A 125 8.69 1.23 -0.14
C ARG A 125 8.69 -0.21 0.38
N THR A 126 9.80 -0.67 0.98
CA THR A 126 9.89 -2.00 1.61
C THR A 126 9.51 -1.99 3.10
N LYS A 127 9.06 -0.86 3.65
CA LYS A 127 8.37 -0.82 4.94
C LYS A 127 6.93 -1.28 4.77
N SER A 128 6.44 -2.05 5.72
CA SER A 128 5.02 -2.42 5.76
C SER A 128 4.18 -1.17 6.01
N HIS A 129 3.11 -0.99 5.24
CA HIS A 129 2.09 0.02 5.53
C HIS A 129 1.17 -0.40 6.69
N GLY A 130 1.31 -1.65 7.14
CA GLY A 130 0.66 -2.16 8.35
C GLY A 130 1.37 -1.73 9.62
N THR A 131 1.53 -2.68 10.54
CA THR A 131 2.22 -2.43 11.82
C THR A 131 3.67 -2.00 11.63
N ARG A 132 4.05 -0.89 12.26
CA ARG A 132 5.41 -0.35 12.21
C ARG A 132 6.18 -0.78 13.46
N PRO A 133 7.33 -1.42 13.31
CA PRO A 133 8.18 -1.76 14.45
C PRO A 133 8.86 -0.50 14.99
N VAL A 134 8.88 -0.37 16.31
CA VAL A 134 9.65 0.66 17.03
C VAL A 134 10.59 -0.06 18.00
N PHE A 135 11.86 0.28 17.92
CA PHE A 135 12.91 -0.27 18.76
C PHE A 135 13.45 0.83 19.69
N VAL A 136 13.59 0.52 20.97
CA VAL A 136 14.33 1.34 21.89
C VAL A 136 15.68 0.66 22.12
N VAL A 137 16.76 1.35 21.81
CA VAL A 137 18.11 0.78 21.78
C VAL A 137 19.05 1.59 22.65
N ASP A 138 19.91 0.92 23.42
CA ASP A 138 21.09 1.53 24.04
C ASP A 138 22.19 1.65 22.97
N PRO A 139 22.53 2.89 22.52
CA PRO A 139 23.50 3.08 21.44
C PRO A 139 24.93 2.67 21.85
N ASN A 140 25.25 2.63 23.13
CA ASN A 140 26.59 2.28 23.62
C ASN A 140 26.85 0.77 23.62
N LYS A 141 25.78 -0.02 23.79
CA LYS A 141 25.87 -1.49 23.93
C LYS A 141 25.19 -2.23 22.78
N ASP A 142 24.58 -1.51 21.82
CA ASP A 142 23.72 -2.08 20.77
C ASP A 142 22.64 -3.00 21.36
N ARG A 143 22.16 -2.74 22.57
CA ARG A 143 21.19 -3.57 23.28
C ARG A 143 19.78 -3.08 22.98
N CYS A 144 18.90 -3.97 22.57
CA CYS A 144 17.47 -3.70 22.48
C CYS A 144 16.88 -3.70 23.89
N LEU A 145 16.29 -2.58 24.30
CA LEU A 145 15.72 -2.38 25.64
C LEU A 145 14.20 -2.59 25.62
N HIS A 146 13.55 -2.13 24.54
CA HIS A 146 12.11 -2.25 24.38
C HIS A 146 11.75 -2.40 22.89
N TYR A 147 10.67 -3.09 22.62
CA TYR A 147 10.13 -3.29 21.29
C TYR A 147 8.61 -3.20 21.30
N GLU A 148 8.06 -2.41 20.40
CA GLU A 148 6.61 -2.32 20.22
C GLU A 148 6.25 -2.29 18.73
N GLN A 149 5.09 -2.82 18.38
CA GLN A 149 4.53 -2.72 17.04
C GLN A 149 3.38 -1.72 17.05
N MET A 150 3.59 -0.57 16.42
CA MET A 150 2.55 0.44 16.29
C MET A 150 1.58 0.06 15.20
N ARG A 151 0.27 0.16 15.48
CA ARG A 151 -0.80 -0.11 14.53
C ARG A 151 -0.98 1.08 13.58
N PRO A 152 -1.28 0.86 12.29
CA PRO A 152 -1.65 1.95 11.40
C PRO A 152 -2.96 2.60 11.87
N GLY A 153 -3.10 3.90 11.65
CA GLY A 153 -4.33 4.64 11.98
C GLY A 153 -4.46 5.10 13.43
N GLN A 154 -3.46 4.88 14.29
CA GLN A 154 -3.45 5.51 15.61
C GLN A 154 -3.10 6.99 15.47
N THR A 155 -4.04 7.86 15.82
CA THR A 155 -3.89 9.33 15.78
C THR A 155 -2.79 9.84 16.72
N HIS A 156 -2.54 9.13 17.82
CA HIS A 156 -1.48 9.46 18.78
C HIS A 156 -0.76 8.17 19.18
N PRO A 157 0.23 7.72 18.39
CA PRO A 157 1.01 6.56 18.76
C PRO A 157 1.77 6.86 20.08
N ARG A 158 1.47 6.06 21.11
CA ARG A 158 2.13 6.15 22.41
C ARG A 158 3.03 4.95 22.59
N LEU A 159 4.28 5.21 22.92
CA LEU A 159 5.24 4.18 23.31
C LEU A 159 5.27 4.11 24.84
N ASN A 160 4.93 2.96 25.40
CA ASN A 160 4.98 2.74 26.83
C ASN A 160 6.34 2.15 27.20
N ILE A 161 7.27 3.01 27.64
CA ILE A 161 8.59 2.59 28.13
C ILE A 161 8.52 2.46 29.63
N ASP A 162 9.05 1.36 30.16
CA ASP A 162 9.16 1.16 31.60
C ASP A 162 10.08 2.21 32.24
N GLY A 163 9.67 2.77 33.36
CA GLY A 163 10.46 3.77 34.08
C GLY A 163 11.81 3.23 34.59
N GLU A 164 11.94 1.92 34.81
CA GLU A 164 13.18 1.27 35.21
C GLU A 164 14.23 1.31 34.09
N ILE A 165 13.81 1.15 32.84
CA ILE A 165 14.70 1.29 31.67
C ILE A 165 15.30 2.69 31.61
N LEU A 166 14.47 3.72 31.89
CA LEU A 166 14.92 5.12 31.92
C LEU A 166 15.90 5.40 33.07
N ALA A 167 15.78 4.67 34.17
CA ALA A 167 16.68 4.81 35.32
C ALA A 167 18.03 4.12 35.10
N GLU A 168 18.05 2.96 34.42
CA GLU A 168 19.26 2.18 34.16
C GLU A 168 20.08 2.71 32.98
N CYS A 169 19.41 3.25 31.94
CA CYS A 169 20.05 3.69 30.71
C CYS A 169 19.91 5.21 30.56
N PRO A 170 21.00 5.99 30.83
CA PRO A 170 20.97 7.44 30.72
C PRO A 170 20.85 7.94 29.27
N GLU A 171 21.22 7.13 28.31
CA GLU A 171 21.12 7.41 26.87
C GLU A 171 20.36 6.26 26.21
N LEU A 172 19.28 6.60 25.51
CA LEU A 172 18.51 5.64 24.72
C LEU A 172 18.03 6.31 23.43
N GLU A 173 17.97 5.52 22.39
CA GLU A 173 17.47 5.92 21.08
C GLU A 173 16.16 5.21 20.76
N VAL A 174 15.13 5.98 20.41
CA VAL A 174 13.88 5.44 19.88
C VAL A 174 13.96 5.42 18.36
N ARG A 175 14.03 4.23 17.79
CA ARG A 175 14.26 4.01 16.35
C ARG A 175 12.99 3.47 15.68
N ALA A 176 12.28 4.32 14.95
CA ALA A 176 11.15 3.96 14.08
C ALA A 176 11.56 3.84 12.61
N ASP A 177 12.80 4.22 12.30
CA ASP A 177 13.41 4.19 10.97
C ASP A 177 13.99 2.83 10.57
N LEU A 178 14.01 1.85 11.48
CA LEU A 178 14.60 0.54 11.24
C LEU A 178 13.61 -0.45 10.59
N ILE A 179 14.12 -1.21 9.62
CA ILE A 179 13.44 -2.39 9.05
C ILE A 179 14.00 -3.65 9.69
N ASP A 180 13.09 -4.53 10.14
CA ASP A 180 13.42 -5.88 10.56
C ASP A 180 13.71 -6.76 9.34
N CYS A 181 14.97 -7.12 9.15
CA CYS A 181 15.43 -7.95 8.03
C CYS A 181 14.94 -9.41 8.12
N GLY A 182 14.43 -9.84 9.28
CA GLY A 182 14.05 -11.24 9.50
C GLY A 182 15.23 -12.19 9.53
N ILE A 183 16.37 -11.71 10.01
CA ILE A 183 17.61 -12.46 10.18
C ILE A 183 18.04 -12.28 11.64
N ASP A 184 18.05 -13.36 12.40
CA ASP A 184 18.36 -13.36 13.81
C ASP A 184 19.50 -14.36 14.09
N ILE A 185 20.53 -13.91 14.78
CA ILE A 185 21.61 -14.77 15.24
C ILE A 185 21.29 -15.16 16.67
N CYS A 186 21.06 -16.42 16.91
CA CYS A 186 20.52 -16.97 18.14
C CYS A 186 21.47 -17.96 18.77
N SER A 187 21.44 -18.02 20.09
CA SER A 187 22.05 -19.09 20.85
C SER A 187 21.03 -20.21 21.14
N PRO A 188 21.47 -21.45 21.50
CA PRO A 188 20.57 -22.56 21.80
C PRO A 188 19.56 -22.27 22.91
N GLU A 189 19.91 -21.38 23.85
CA GLU A 189 19.04 -20.97 24.95
C GLU A 189 17.72 -20.32 24.47
N VAL A 190 17.72 -19.75 23.26
CA VAL A 190 16.50 -19.20 22.63
C VAL A 190 15.46 -20.32 22.44
N LEU A 191 15.86 -21.53 22.02
CA LEU A 191 14.92 -22.62 21.81
C LEU A 191 14.29 -23.08 23.14
N ALA A 192 15.10 -23.18 24.22
CA ALA A 192 14.61 -23.51 25.54
C ALA A 192 13.55 -22.49 26.02
N GLN A 193 13.78 -21.18 25.77
CA GLN A 193 12.79 -20.15 26.11
C GLN A 193 11.45 -20.32 25.37
N TRP A 194 11.47 -20.78 24.13
CA TRP A 194 10.24 -21.13 23.42
C TRP A 194 9.54 -22.34 24.02
N SER A 195 10.28 -23.29 24.53
CA SER A 195 9.74 -24.47 25.18
C SER A 195 9.14 -24.16 26.55
N ASP A 196 9.72 -23.21 27.27
CA ASP A 196 9.23 -22.77 28.58
C ASP A 196 7.97 -21.90 28.49
N ASN A 197 7.77 -21.18 27.35
CA ASN A 197 6.68 -20.22 27.16
C ASN A 197 5.76 -20.63 26.01
N PHE A 198 4.73 -21.42 26.32
CA PHE A 198 3.77 -21.91 25.31
C PHE A 198 2.92 -20.85 24.63
N ASP A 199 2.70 -19.72 25.28
CA ASP A 199 1.90 -18.61 24.73
C ASP A 199 2.62 -17.85 23.62
N TRP A 200 3.91 -18.02 23.50
CA TRP A 200 4.67 -17.38 22.45
C TRP A 200 4.49 -18.11 21.12
N GLN A 201 3.79 -17.49 20.20
CA GLN A 201 3.55 -18.03 18.87
C GLN A 201 4.33 -17.29 17.78
N GLN A 202 4.61 -16.00 17.99
CA GLN A 202 5.28 -15.14 17.01
C GLN A 202 6.61 -14.59 17.57
N PRO A 203 7.69 -14.56 16.76
CA PRO A 203 9.03 -14.15 17.24
C PRO A 203 9.11 -12.71 17.75
N ARG A 204 8.34 -11.78 17.19
CA ARG A 204 8.43 -10.39 17.62
C ARG A 204 7.41 -10.04 18.71
N ARG A 205 6.15 -10.45 18.57
CA ARG A 205 5.10 -10.17 19.56
C ARG A 205 5.20 -11.08 20.80
N GLY A 206 5.60 -12.34 20.62
CA GLY A 206 5.77 -13.28 21.73
C GLY A 206 7.18 -13.22 22.30
N PHE A 207 8.13 -13.86 21.62
CA PHE A 207 9.49 -14.06 22.12
C PHE A 207 10.23 -12.75 22.42
N LEU A 208 10.37 -11.84 21.43
CA LEU A 208 11.14 -10.62 21.63
C LEU A 208 10.52 -9.74 22.72
N TYR A 209 9.22 -9.47 22.63
CA TYR A 209 8.52 -8.64 23.60
C TYR A 209 8.55 -9.26 25.01
N GLY A 210 8.25 -10.55 25.13
CA GLY A 210 8.25 -11.27 26.41
C GLY A 210 9.64 -11.31 27.06
N THR A 211 10.69 -11.63 26.28
CA THR A 211 12.06 -11.66 26.79
C THR A 211 12.54 -10.29 27.28
N LEU A 212 12.18 -9.21 26.57
CA LEU A 212 12.54 -7.85 26.97
C LEU A 212 11.75 -7.39 28.21
N LYS A 213 10.46 -7.73 28.29
CA LYS A 213 9.60 -7.38 29.43
C LYS A 213 10.06 -8.07 30.71
N ASP A 214 10.43 -9.34 30.63
CA ASP A 214 10.84 -10.15 31.79
C ASP A 214 12.37 -10.11 32.02
N HIS A 215 13.05 -9.09 31.48
CA HIS A 215 14.51 -8.98 31.52
C HIS A 215 15.10 -9.10 32.92
N GLU A 216 14.48 -8.49 33.91
CA GLU A 216 14.94 -8.53 35.30
C GLU A 216 14.92 -9.95 35.90
N LEU A 217 13.96 -10.76 35.46
CA LEU A 217 13.81 -12.14 35.96
C LEU A 217 14.73 -13.12 35.23
N ASN A 218 14.80 -13.02 33.90
CA ASN A 218 15.53 -13.94 33.05
C ASN A 218 17.00 -13.55 32.82
N GLY A 219 17.34 -12.28 33.05
CA GLY A 219 18.67 -11.70 32.85
C GLY A 219 19.18 -11.75 31.41
N MET A 220 18.34 -12.16 30.45
CA MET A 220 18.73 -12.33 29.06
C MET A 220 18.80 -10.99 28.33
N THR A 221 19.74 -10.85 27.43
CA THR A 221 19.91 -9.62 26.63
C THR A 221 19.81 -9.91 25.14
N ILE A 222 19.08 -9.04 24.46
CA ILE A 222 18.92 -9.07 23.02
C ILE A 222 19.62 -7.85 22.45
N HIS A 223 20.40 -8.03 21.39
CA HIS A 223 21.18 -6.98 20.76
C HIS A 223 20.71 -6.71 19.35
N THR A 224 21.02 -5.54 18.84
CA THR A 224 20.77 -5.13 17.46
C THR A 224 22.09 -5.03 16.69
N HIS A 225 22.02 -5.28 15.41
CA HIS A 225 23.09 -5.00 14.46
C HIS A 225 22.50 -4.30 13.26
N VAL A 226 22.78 -3.02 13.11
CA VAL A 226 22.28 -2.23 12.00
C VAL A 226 23.21 -2.40 10.80
N ALA A 227 22.72 -3.06 9.75
CA ALA A 227 23.44 -3.25 8.50
C ALA A 227 23.45 -1.96 7.69
N THR A 228 24.64 -1.44 7.39
CA THR A 228 24.84 -0.20 6.60
C THR A 228 24.96 -0.47 5.11
N GLU A 229 25.42 -1.68 4.73
CA GLU A 229 25.63 -2.07 3.34
C GLU A 229 24.77 -3.27 2.95
N GLY A 230 24.46 -3.39 1.66
CA GLY A 230 23.68 -4.47 1.12
C GLY A 230 22.18 -4.20 1.15
N TYR A 231 21.45 -5.16 0.63
CA TYR A 231 19.99 -5.14 0.56
C TYR A 231 19.39 -6.20 1.49
N ALA A 232 18.34 -5.87 2.21
CA ALA A 232 17.53 -6.85 2.93
C ALA A 232 16.09 -6.36 3.02
N ALA A 233 15.16 -7.21 2.64
CA ALA A 233 13.73 -6.96 2.74
C ALA A 233 12.98 -8.28 2.90
N ARG A 234 11.77 -8.23 3.47
CA ARG A 234 10.87 -9.36 3.59
C ARG A 234 9.66 -9.20 2.69
N VAL A 235 9.11 -10.32 2.22
CA VAL A 235 7.91 -10.36 1.38
C VAL A 235 6.72 -10.85 2.23
N LYS A 236 6.25 -10.03 3.16
CA LYS A 236 5.15 -10.35 4.07
C LYS A 236 3.76 -10.07 3.51
N SER A 237 3.65 -9.12 2.57
CA SER A 237 2.39 -8.66 2.00
C SER A 237 2.50 -8.52 0.49
N LEU A 238 1.38 -8.32 -0.19
CA LEU A 238 1.37 -8.08 -1.64
C LEU A 238 2.05 -6.77 -2.02
N GLN A 239 1.94 -5.75 -1.20
CA GLN A 239 2.66 -4.50 -1.36
C GLN A 239 4.18 -4.72 -1.29
N MET A 240 4.65 -5.46 -0.27
CA MET A 240 6.07 -5.80 -0.17
C MET A 240 6.52 -6.72 -1.32
N TYR A 241 5.63 -7.60 -1.81
CA TYR A 241 5.90 -8.40 -3.00
C TYR A 241 6.14 -7.53 -4.23
N ASP A 242 5.31 -6.51 -4.46
CA ASP A 242 5.50 -5.56 -5.55
C ASP A 242 6.81 -4.76 -5.36
N ALA A 243 7.03 -4.18 -4.18
CA ALA A 243 8.21 -3.38 -3.87
C ALA A 243 9.52 -4.17 -4.05
N VAL A 244 9.59 -5.37 -3.45
CA VAL A 244 10.80 -6.23 -3.55
C VAL A 244 10.98 -6.77 -4.96
N SER A 245 9.89 -7.11 -5.69
CA SER A 245 9.99 -7.51 -7.11
C SER A 245 10.61 -6.42 -7.96
N ARG A 246 10.19 -5.17 -7.77
CA ARG A 246 10.76 -4.01 -8.47
C ARG A 246 12.21 -3.74 -8.10
N ASP A 247 12.58 -3.97 -6.83
CA ASP A 247 13.96 -3.87 -6.37
C ASP A 247 14.85 -4.92 -7.03
N VAL A 248 14.37 -6.16 -7.15
CA VAL A 248 15.10 -7.24 -7.81
C VAL A 248 15.28 -6.94 -9.30
N VAL A 249 14.22 -6.49 -9.99
CA VAL A 249 14.29 -6.09 -11.40
C VAL A 249 15.14 -4.84 -11.60
N GLY A 250 15.11 -3.90 -10.65
CA GLY A 250 15.93 -2.69 -10.61
C GLY A 250 17.37 -2.91 -10.17
N ARG A 251 17.77 -4.17 -9.86
CA ARG A 251 19.14 -4.57 -9.41
C ARG A 251 19.56 -3.98 -8.06
N TRP A 252 18.63 -3.48 -7.25
CA TRP A 252 18.93 -3.00 -5.90
C TRP A 252 19.37 -4.13 -4.96
N SER A 253 18.91 -5.34 -5.21
CA SER A 253 19.28 -6.55 -4.47
C SER A 253 20.52 -7.27 -5.02
N TYR A 254 21.31 -6.61 -5.89
CA TYR A 254 22.50 -7.25 -6.49
C TYR A 254 23.36 -7.95 -5.42
N PRO A 255 23.83 -9.20 -5.68
CA PRO A 255 23.82 -9.95 -6.94
C PRO A 255 22.49 -10.70 -7.24
N LEU A 256 21.48 -10.60 -6.40
CA LEU A 256 20.19 -11.30 -6.52
C LEU A 256 19.28 -10.60 -7.56
N SER A 257 19.66 -10.61 -8.82
CA SER A 257 18.92 -10.03 -9.94
C SER A 257 18.56 -11.10 -10.97
N PRO A 258 17.56 -10.89 -11.86
CA PRO A 258 17.12 -11.93 -12.80
C PRO A 258 18.25 -12.45 -13.70
N ASP A 259 19.20 -11.60 -14.10
CA ASP A 259 20.35 -11.97 -14.93
C ASP A 259 21.42 -12.77 -14.17
N ALA A 260 21.33 -12.89 -12.87
CA ALA A 260 22.17 -13.82 -12.11
C ALA A 260 21.84 -15.30 -12.41
N ASN A 261 20.67 -15.56 -12.99
CA ASN A 261 20.22 -16.89 -13.39
C ASN A 261 20.38 -17.91 -12.25
N LEU A 262 19.77 -17.60 -11.10
CA LEU A 262 19.88 -18.38 -9.86
C LEU A 262 19.48 -19.83 -10.04
N LEU A 263 18.53 -20.11 -10.94
CA LEU A 263 18.14 -21.46 -11.30
C LEU A 263 18.88 -21.93 -12.55
N ARG A 264 19.30 -23.18 -12.55
CA ARG A 264 20.01 -23.80 -13.67
C ARG A 264 19.28 -23.72 -15.03
N GLN A 265 17.96 -23.60 -15.01
CA GLN A 265 17.14 -23.55 -16.22
C GLN A 265 16.88 -22.12 -16.70
N GLN A 266 17.34 -21.12 -15.98
CA GLN A 266 17.22 -19.72 -16.36
C GLN A 266 18.29 -19.33 -17.38
N SER A 267 17.92 -18.44 -18.28
CA SER A 267 18.78 -17.90 -19.34
C SER A 267 18.47 -16.43 -19.59
N TYR A 268 18.21 -15.66 -18.52
CA TYR A 268 17.91 -14.25 -18.64
C TYR A 268 19.10 -13.47 -19.15
N ALA A 269 18.88 -12.70 -20.21
CA ALA A 269 19.79 -11.69 -20.70
C ALA A 269 19.16 -10.30 -20.50
N VAL A 270 19.97 -9.34 -20.06
CA VAL A 270 19.55 -7.94 -19.87
C VAL A 270 19.58 -7.22 -21.20
N GLY A 271 18.44 -6.64 -21.59
CA GLY A 271 18.32 -5.74 -22.72
C GLY A 271 18.36 -4.26 -22.31
N LYS A 272 18.06 -3.38 -23.26
CA LYS A 272 17.92 -1.94 -22.99
C LYS A 272 16.78 -1.68 -22.02
N SER A 273 16.87 -0.62 -21.24
CA SER A 273 15.83 -0.16 -20.31
C SER A 273 15.40 -1.20 -19.25
N GLY A 274 16.31 -2.10 -18.81
CA GLY A 274 16.01 -3.09 -17.78
C GLY A 274 15.00 -4.16 -18.22
N VAL A 275 14.99 -4.53 -19.49
CA VAL A 275 14.19 -5.64 -20.02
C VAL A 275 15.00 -6.92 -19.93
N TYR A 276 14.49 -7.88 -19.15
CA TYR A 276 15.10 -9.22 -19.02
C TYR A 276 14.32 -10.22 -19.88
N ARG A 277 15.01 -10.97 -20.69
CA ARG A 277 14.39 -11.95 -21.57
C ARG A 277 15.14 -13.27 -21.54
N GLU A 278 14.41 -14.36 -21.31
CA GLU A 278 14.93 -15.73 -21.48
C GLU A 278 14.94 -16.13 -22.98
N GLU A 279 15.67 -17.18 -23.28
CA GLU A 279 15.70 -17.77 -24.60
C GLU A 279 14.32 -18.36 -24.98
N GLY A 280 13.98 -18.30 -26.30
CA GLY A 280 12.74 -18.86 -26.79
C GLY A 280 11.49 -18.02 -26.58
N VAL A 281 11.60 -16.76 -26.15
CA VAL A 281 10.49 -15.80 -26.12
C VAL A 281 10.12 -15.39 -27.55
N ILE A 282 8.84 -15.49 -27.90
CA ILE A 282 8.30 -15.16 -29.23
C ILE A 282 7.56 -13.84 -29.15
N LEU A 283 8.07 -12.83 -29.83
CA LEU A 283 7.45 -11.51 -29.91
C LEU A 283 6.91 -11.27 -31.32
N ALA A 284 5.65 -10.86 -31.43
CA ALA A 284 5.11 -10.36 -32.70
C ALA A 284 5.83 -9.06 -33.10
N ARG A 285 5.91 -8.78 -34.43
CA ARG A 285 6.67 -7.62 -34.94
C ARG A 285 6.18 -6.27 -34.41
N SER A 286 4.89 -6.14 -34.10
CA SER A 286 4.24 -4.93 -33.57
C SER A 286 4.08 -4.94 -32.05
N ALA A 287 4.60 -5.95 -31.34
CA ALA A 287 4.59 -5.97 -29.89
C ALA A 287 5.63 -5.00 -29.32
N VAL A 288 5.25 -4.22 -28.34
CA VAL A 288 6.09 -3.21 -27.68
C VAL A 288 6.36 -3.62 -26.25
N ILE A 289 7.63 -3.87 -25.93
CA ILE A 289 8.07 -4.15 -24.56
C ILE A 289 8.81 -2.92 -24.04
N LYS A 290 8.30 -2.35 -22.95
CA LYS A 290 8.86 -1.15 -22.34
C LYS A 290 9.73 -1.52 -21.13
N LYS A 291 10.18 -0.50 -20.39
CA LYS A 291 11.12 -0.59 -19.27
C LYS A 291 10.71 -1.56 -18.16
N LYS A 292 11.69 -2.07 -17.41
CA LYS A 292 11.52 -2.89 -16.19
C LYS A 292 10.59 -4.09 -16.38
N THR A 293 10.80 -4.85 -17.46
CA THR A 293 9.96 -6.00 -17.83
C THR A 293 10.77 -7.29 -17.82
N VAL A 294 10.21 -8.35 -17.25
CA VAL A 294 10.82 -9.69 -17.23
C VAL A 294 9.95 -10.64 -18.06
N LEU A 295 10.56 -11.34 -19.01
CA LEU A 295 9.88 -12.29 -19.90
C LEU A 295 10.49 -13.69 -19.77
N GLY A 296 9.67 -14.64 -19.30
CA GLY A 296 10.08 -16.04 -19.12
C GLY A 296 10.10 -16.84 -20.44
N LYS A 297 10.83 -17.94 -20.40
CA LYS A 297 11.05 -18.84 -21.53
C LYS A 297 9.75 -19.33 -22.18
N ALA A 298 9.75 -19.45 -23.50
CA ALA A 298 8.64 -19.96 -24.32
C ALA A 298 7.33 -19.15 -24.20
N THR A 299 7.40 -17.92 -23.72
CA THR A 299 6.27 -16.99 -23.67
C THR A 299 6.09 -16.35 -25.04
N SER A 300 4.84 -16.26 -25.51
CA SER A 300 4.45 -15.63 -26.77
C SER A 300 3.62 -14.37 -26.52
N ILE A 301 3.96 -13.28 -27.22
CA ILE A 301 3.26 -12.00 -27.14
C ILE A 301 2.74 -11.61 -28.51
N GLY A 302 1.42 -11.42 -28.61
CA GLY A 302 0.69 -11.14 -29.83
C GLY A 302 0.88 -9.73 -30.38
N GLU A 303 0.35 -9.50 -31.57
CA GLU A 303 0.48 -8.24 -32.31
C GLU A 303 -0.19 -7.06 -31.62
N GLY A 304 0.46 -5.90 -31.63
CA GLY A 304 -0.07 -4.66 -31.07
C GLY A 304 -0.14 -4.65 -29.54
N SER A 305 0.40 -5.67 -28.86
CA SER A 305 0.39 -5.74 -27.41
C SER A 305 1.51 -4.89 -26.80
N VAL A 306 1.21 -4.23 -25.69
CA VAL A 306 2.14 -3.34 -24.97
C VAL A 306 2.32 -3.87 -23.56
N VAL A 307 3.58 -4.11 -23.16
CA VAL A 307 3.93 -4.59 -21.83
C VAL A 307 4.89 -3.60 -21.18
N THR A 308 4.54 -3.15 -19.98
CA THR A 308 5.30 -2.14 -19.23
C THR A 308 5.41 -2.57 -17.76
N ASN A 309 6.57 -2.40 -17.13
CA ASN A 309 6.79 -2.62 -15.70
C ASN A 309 6.25 -3.96 -15.16
N SER A 310 6.28 -5.02 -15.95
CA SER A 310 5.56 -6.27 -15.65
C SER A 310 6.48 -7.48 -15.68
N ILE A 311 6.12 -8.48 -14.89
CA ILE A 311 6.84 -9.75 -14.83
C ILE A 311 5.93 -10.82 -15.43
N ILE A 312 6.37 -11.41 -16.54
CA ILE A 312 5.66 -12.48 -17.24
C ILE A 312 6.46 -13.77 -17.09
N GLY A 313 5.79 -14.80 -16.59
CA GLY A 313 6.34 -16.12 -16.36
C GLY A 313 6.66 -16.87 -17.65
N ARG A 314 6.88 -18.17 -17.51
CA ARG A 314 7.24 -19.07 -18.61
C ARG A 314 6.00 -19.65 -19.25
N ARG A 315 6.09 -19.99 -20.56
CA ARG A 315 5.02 -20.63 -21.35
C ARG A 315 3.70 -19.85 -21.37
N CYS A 316 3.74 -18.55 -21.06
CA CYS A 316 2.56 -17.70 -21.11
C CYS A 316 2.16 -17.39 -22.55
N VAL A 317 0.87 -17.27 -22.78
CA VAL A 317 0.30 -16.89 -24.08
C VAL A 317 -0.44 -15.58 -23.93
N ILE A 318 0.12 -14.51 -24.47
CA ILE A 318 -0.49 -13.17 -24.47
C ILE A 318 -1.07 -12.90 -25.87
N GLY A 319 -2.36 -12.59 -25.92
CA GLY A 319 -3.11 -12.31 -27.14
C GLY A 319 -2.69 -11.04 -27.86
N ARG A 320 -3.52 -10.59 -28.79
CA ARG A 320 -3.30 -9.39 -29.60
C ARG A 320 -3.89 -8.16 -28.91
N ARG A 321 -3.25 -6.98 -29.11
CA ARG A 321 -3.71 -5.69 -28.59
C ARG A 321 -3.93 -5.67 -27.07
N VAL A 322 -3.20 -6.52 -26.34
CA VAL A 322 -3.25 -6.58 -24.88
C VAL A 322 -2.40 -5.48 -24.30
N LYS A 323 -2.93 -4.78 -23.28
CA LYS A 323 -2.18 -3.79 -22.49
C LYS A 323 -1.89 -4.36 -21.12
N ILE A 324 -0.62 -4.44 -20.74
CA ILE A 324 -0.17 -4.94 -19.45
C ILE A 324 0.72 -3.88 -18.83
N ASP A 325 0.32 -3.38 -17.67
CA ASP A 325 1.10 -2.41 -16.92
C ASP A 325 1.18 -2.79 -15.43
N GLY A 326 2.39 -2.94 -14.89
CA GLY A 326 2.64 -3.26 -13.50
C GLY A 326 2.10 -4.62 -13.04
N ALA A 327 1.82 -5.56 -13.95
CA ALA A 327 1.21 -6.84 -13.62
C ALA A 327 2.23 -7.98 -13.45
N TYR A 328 1.85 -8.94 -12.62
CA TYR A 328 2.59 -10.17 -12.36
C TYR A 328 1.82 -11.36 -12.93
N ILE A 329 2.31 -11.92 -14.01
CA ILE A 329 1.71 -13.06 -14.70
C ILE A 329 2.65 -14.25 -14.51
N TRP A 330 2.19 -15.28 -13.81
CA TRP A 330 3.00 -16.45 -13.51
C TRP A 330 2.95 -17.48 -14.64
N ASP A 331 3.61 -18.61 -14.43
CA ASP A 331 3.80 -19.64 -15.46
C ASP A 331 2.49 -20.20 -16.02
N ASP A 332 2.51 -20.56 -17.32
CA ASP A 332 1.41 -21.20 -18.06
C ASP A 332 0.11 -20.39 -18.15
N ALA A 333 0.12 -19.11 -17.78
CA ALA A 333 -1.06 -18.25 -17.85
C ALA A 333 -1.41 -17.85 -19.29
N ARG A 334 -2.71 -17.68 -19.57
CA ARG A 334 -3.23 -17.30 -20.88
C ARG A 334 -4.07 -16.04 -20.80
N ILE A 335 -3.75 -15.04 -21.60
CA ILE A 335 -4.47 -13.77 -21.67
C ILE A 335 -5.02 -13.59 -23.08
N GLY A 336 -6.35 -13.43 -23.20
CA GLY A 336 -7.05 -13.25 -24.46
C GLY A 336 -6.80 -11.89 -25.12
N ASP A 337 -7.24 -11.79 -26.39
CA ASP A 337 -7.09 -10.57 -27.19
C ASP A 337 -7.85 -9.38 -26.59
N ASP A 338 -7.39 -8.16 -26.84
CA ASP A 338 -8.03 -6.89 -26.45
C ASP A 338 -8.23 -6.71 -24.91
N THR A 339 -7.45 -7.41 -24.10
CA THR A 339 -7.55 -7.39 -22.65
C THR A 339 -6.60 -6.37 -22.04
N VAL A 340 -7.04 -5.70 -20.97
CA VAL A 340 -6.26 -4.71 -20.22
C VAL A 340 -6.02 -5.23 -18.80
N LEU A 341 -4.75 -5.30 -18.41
CA LEU A 341 -4.33 -5.66 -17.05
C LEU A 341 -3.52 -4.53 -16.45
N GLU A 342 -3.96 -4.04 -15.31
CA GLU A 342 -3.28 -2.99 -14.57
C GLU A 342 -3.01 -3.48 -13.15
N GLN A 343 -1.72 -3.48 -12.74
CA GLN A 343 -1.29 -3.75 -11.36
C GLN A 343 -2.03 -4.94 -10.71
N ALA A 344 -2.00 -6.08 -11.39
CA ALA A 344 -2.72 -7.28 -10.99
C ALA A 344 -1.79 -8.51 -10.93
N VAL A 345 -2.19 -9.52 -10.17
CA VAL A 345 -1.51 -10.81 -10.12
C VAL A 345 -2.38 -11.87 -10.79
N VAL A 346 -1.81 -12.54 -11.78
CA VAL A 346 -2.41 -13.70 -12.45
C VAL A 346 -1.54 -14.91 -12.17
N ALA A 347 -2.06 -15.85 -11.39
CA ALA A 347 -1.30 -17.02 -10.97
C ALA A 347 -1.16 -18.08 -12.08
N ASN A 348 -0.44 -19.15 -11.76
CA ASN A 348 -0.15 -20.23 -12.72
C ASN A 348 -1.43 -20.81 -13.32
N GLU A 349 -1.35 -21.17 -14.62
CA GLU A 349 -2.42 -21.83 -15.36
C GLU A 349 -3.75 -21.06 -15.42
N ALA A 350 -3.79 -19.82 -14.95
CA ALA A 350 -4.99 -19.01 -15.02
C ALA A 350 -5.25 -18.55 -16.46
N THR A 351 -6.52 -18.51 -16.84
CA THR A 351 -6.96 -18.11 -18.17
C THR A 351 -7.86 -16.86 -18.06
N VAL A 352 -7.49 -15.79 -18.73
CA VAL A 352 -8.28 -14.57 -18.87
C VAL A 352 -8.78 -14.48 -20.29
N GLY A 353 -10.09 -14.34 -20.46
CA GLY A 353 -10.76 -14.26 -21.76
C GLY A 353 -10.41 -13.00 -22.55
N LYS A 354 -11.12 -12.81 -23.67
CA LYS A 354 -10.96 -11.65 -24.56
C LYS A 354 -11.77 -10.44 -24.05
N ASN A 355 -11.33 -9.24 -24.40
CA ASN A 355 -12.01 -7.98 -24.02
C ASN A 355 -12.25 -7.86 -22.50
N CYS A 356 -11.37 -8.43 -21.68
CA CYS A 356 -11.47 -8.33 -20.23
C CYS A 356 -10.74 -7.09 -19.72
N LYS A 357 -11.24 -6.53 -18.62
CA LYS A 357 -10.57 -5.47 -17.89
C LYS A 357 -10.27 -5.93 -16.47
N ILE A 358 -9.01 -6.05 -16.14
CA ILE A 358 -8.53 -6.42 -14.81
C ILE A 358 -8.01 -5.17 -14.13
N SER A 359 -8.73 -4.71 -13.11
CA SER A 359 -8.43 -3.47 -12.40
C SER A 359 -7.30 -3.64 -11.38
N PRO A 360 -6.67 -2.53 -10.92
CA PRO A 360 -5.57 -2.56 -9.96
C PRO A 360 -5.88 -3.31 -8.67
N GLY A 361 -4.90 -4.09 -8.19
CA GLY A 361 -5.02 -4.88 -6.96
C GLY A 361 -5.78 -6.20 -7.12
N ALA A 362 -6.24 -6.55 -8.31
CA ALA A 362 -6.92 -7.81 -8.54
C ALA A 362 -5.96 -9.01 -8.45
N LEU A 363 -6.42 -10.07 -7.79
CA LEU A 363 -5.71 -11.33 -7.60
C LEU A 363 -6.50 -12.45 -8.24
N ILE A 364 -5.92 -13.06 -9.26
CA ILE A 364 -6.50 -14.21 -9.96
C ILE A 364 -5.69 -15.44 -9.58
N SER A 365 -6.31 -16.35 -8.84
CA SER A 365 -5.68 -17.55 -8.32
C SER A 365 -5.39 -18.57 -9.44
N TYR A 366 -4.58 -19.57 -9.12
CA TYR A 366 -4.15 -20.58 -10.09
C TYR A 366 -5.31 -21.41 -10.64
N GLY A 367 -5.22 -21.75 -11.93
CA GLY A 367 -6.20 -22.56 -12.63
C GLY A 367 -7.58 -21.90 -12.78
N THR A 368 -7.73 -20.61 -12.44
CA THR A 368 -8.99 -19.86 -12.56
C THR A 368 -9.24 -19.46 -14.01
N THR A 369 -10.49 -19.53 -14.46
CA THR A 369 -10.89 -19.11 -15.82
C THR A 369 -11.86 -17.94 -15.74
N ILE A 370 -11.49 -16.81 -16.35
CA ILE A 370 -12.34 -15.62 -16.51
C ILE A 370 -12.91 -15.62 -17.92
N ALA A 371 -14.23 -15.52 -18.06
CA ALA A 371 -14.91 -15.49 -19.35
C ALA A 371 -14.67 -14.20 -20.13
N ASP A 372 -14.94 -14.23 -21.43
CA ASP A 372 -14.78 -13.09 -22.32
C ASP A 372 -15.65 -11.89 -21.89
N GLY A 373 -15.12 -10.68 -22.04
CA GLY A 373 -15.84 -9.44 -21.74
C GLY A 373 -16.04 -9.12 -20.25
N THR A 374 -15.42 -9.86 -19.35
CA THR A 374 -15.58 -9.70 -17.91
C THR A 374 -14.70 -8.56 -17.39
N THR A 375 -15.24 -7.76 -16.48
CA THR A 375 -14.50 -6.73 -15.75
C THR A 375 -14.31 -7.16 -14.30
N VAL A 376 -13.07 -7.36 -13.89
CA VAL A 376 -12.71 -7.64 -12.49
C VAL A 376 -12.45 -6.33 -11.77
N GLN A 377 -13.15 -6.11 -10.66
CA GLN A 377 -13.05 -4.89 -9.87
C GLN A 377 -11.70 -4.79 -9.14
N SER A 378 -11.35 -3.59 -8.70
CA SER A 378 -10.14 -3.33 -7.91
C SER A 378 -10.14 -4.16 -6.62
N SER A 379 -8.97 -4.72 -6.30
CA SER A 379 -8.77 -5.59 -5.13
C SER A 379 -9.65 -6.85 -5.11
N GLY A 380 -10.24 -7.24 -6.24
CA GLY A 380 -11.01 -8.48 -6.37
C GLY A 380 -10.12 -9.71 -6.20
N ARG A 381 -10.50 -10.61 -5.30
CA ARG A 381 -9.80 -11.89 -5.07
C ARG A 381 -10.60 -13.01 -5.66
N ILE A 382 -10.12 -13.57 -6.75
CA ILE A 382 -10.81 -14.62 -7.48
C ILE A 382 -10.06 -15.93 -7.29
N THR A 383 -10.74 -16.92 -6.75
CA THR A 383 -10.20 -18.26 -6.55
C THR A 383 -11.16 -19.32 -7.09
N ARG A 384 -10.62 -20.48 -7.44
CA ARG A 384 -11.36 -21.68 -7.81
C ARG A 384 -11.54 -22.62 -6.63
N PHE A 385 -10.70 -22.49 -5.58
CA PHE A 385 -10.65 -23.42 -4.48
C PHE A 385 -11.09 -22.74 -3.19
N LYS A 386 -11.94 -23.43 -2.43
CA LYS A 386 -12.33 -23.07 -1.08
C LYS A 386 -11.57 -23.95 -0.08
N ARG A 387 -11.01 -23.33 0.94
CA ARG A 387 -10.38 -24.06 2.05
C ARG A 387 -11.49 -24.62 2.95
N LYS A 388 -11.50 -25.92 3.11
CA LYS A 388 -12.39 -26.59 4.05
C LYS A 388 -11.56 -27.01 5.24
N ARG A 389 -11.81 -26.38 6.39
CA ARG A 389 -11.14 -26.76 7.65
C ARG A 389 -11.48 -28.20 7.98
N GLY A 390 -10.48 -29.07 8.09
CA GLY A 390 -10.57 -30.45 8.55
C GLY A 390 -9.99 -30.59 9.95
N TYR A 391 -10.31 -31.70 10.65
CA TYR A 391 -9.77 -31.97 11.99
C TYR A 391 -8.26 -32.26 11.99
N GLU A 392 -7.71 -32.79 10.91
CA GLU A 392 -6.29 -33.12 10.80
C GLU A 392 -5.57 -32.31 9.71
N HIS A 393 -6.24 -31.99 8.60
CA HIS A 393 -5.69 -31.20 7.50
C HIS A 393 -6.78 -30.41 6.81
N ASP A 394 -6.42 -29.22 6.33
CA ASP A 394 -7.29 -28.40 5.49
C ASP A 394 -7.29 -28.95 4.06
N GLU A 395 -8.48 -29.26 3.55
CA GLU A 395 -8.65 -29.70 2.18
C GLU A 395 -9.03 -28.51 1.27
N LEU A 396 -8.39 -28.43 0.11
CA LEU A 396 -8.79 -27.52 -0.95
C LEU A 396 -9.87 -28.17 -1.80
N VAL A 397 -11.10 -27.69 -1.68
CA VAL A 397 -12.25 -28.16 -2.45
C VAL A 397 -12.62 -27.13 -3.51
N GLN A 398 -12.95 -27.59 -4.72
CA GLN A 398 -13.44 -26.70 -5.77
C GLN A 398 -14.75 -26.05 -5.33
N GLY A 399 -14.79 -24.70 -5.33
CA GLY A 399 -15.98 -23.93 -5.01
C GLY A 399 -16.92 -23.75 -6.20
N PRO A 400 -18.16 -23.35 -5.98
CA PRO A 400 -19.10 -23.03 -7.07
C PRO A 400 -18.65 -21.76 -7.80
N ALA A 401 -18.68 -21.78 -9.14
CA ALA A 401 -18.39 -20.60 -9.94
C ALA A 401 -19.48 -19.52 -9.75
N ASP A 402 -19.07 -18.26 -9.62
CA ASP A 402 -19.98 -17.11 -9.58
C ASP A 402 -19.94 -16.37 -10.95
N PRO A 403 -21.00 -16.50 -11.78
CA PRO A 403 -21.05 -15.85 -13.09
C PRO A 403 -20.98 -14.32 -13.03
N LYS A 404 -21.32 -13.70 -11.89
CA LYS A 404 -21.25 -12.24 -11.71
C LYS A 404 -19.80 -11.75 -11.61
N VAL A 405 -18.91 -12.59 -11.10
CA VAL A 405 -17.51 -12.26 -10.86
C VAL A 405 -16.61 -12.69 -12.03
N VAL A 406 -16.81 -13.91 -12.53
CA VAL A 406 -15.95 -14.50 -13.58
C VAL A 406 -16.59 -14.55 -14.96
N GLY A 407 -17.85 -14.12 -15.09
CA GLY A 407 -18.61 -14.19 -16.33
C GLY A 407 -19.25 -15.56 -16.61
N GLU A 408 -20.13 -15.64 -17.63
CA GLU A 408 -20.78 -16.88 -18.04
C GLU A 408 -19.76 -17.85 -18.65
N GLY A 409 -19.62 -19.03 -18.05
CA GLY A 409 -18.64 -20.04 -18.47
C GLY A 409 -17.25 -19.87 -17.85
N GLY A 410 -17.04 -18.90 -16.96
CA GLY A 410 -15.86 -18.79 -16.14
C GLY A 410 -15.85 -19.76 -14.95
N GLU A 411 -14.68 -20.05 -14.42
CA GLU A 411 -14.49 -20.91 -13.24
C GLU A 411 -13.78 -20.12 -12.13
N GLY A 412 -14.52 -19.81 -11.08
CA GLY A 412 -14.01 -19.11 -9.92
C GLY A 412 -15.11 -18.34 -9.19
N PHE A 413 -14.79 -17.87 -8.01
CA PHE A 413 -15.67 -17.06 -7.15
C PHE A 413 -14.83 -16.05 -6.38
N HIS A 414 -15.47 -15.02 -5.85
CA HIS A 414 -14.82 -14.04 -4.97
C HIS A 414 -14.58 -14.65 -3.59
N GLN A 415 -13.34 -14.61 -3.13
CA GLN A 415 -12.99 -15.01 -1.77
C GLN A 415 -13.06 -13.81 -0.85
N GLU A 416 -13.97 -13.85 0.10
CA GLU A 416 -13.99 -12.93 1.23
C GLU A 416 -12.90 -13.31 2.24
N PRO A 417 -12.29 -12.34 2.93
CA PRO A 417 -11.38 -12.65 4.03
C PRO A 417 -12.13 -13.39 5.13
N ASP A 418 -11.45 -14.35 5.79
CA ASP A 418 -12.03 -15.09 6.92
C ASP A 418 -12.36 -14.13 8.06
N SER A 419 -13.61 -14.16 8.54
CA SER A 419 -14.15 -13.26 9.56
C SER A 419 -13.62 -13.49 10.98
N ASP A 420 -12.86 -14.55 11.19
CA ASP A 420 -12.35 -14.94 12.53
C ASP A 420 -11.12 -14.12 12.95
N GLU A 421 -10.61 -13.22 12.09
CA GLU A 421 -9.44 -12.35 12.35
C GLU A 421 -9.86 -10.87 12.48
N GLU A 422 -10.95 -10.60 13.20
CA GLU A 422 -11.52 -9.23 13.32
C GLU A 422 -10.58 -8.19 13.93
N GLU A 423 -9.53 -8.58 14.67
CA GLU A 423 -8.62 -7.62 15.31
C GLU A 423 -7.59 -6.96 14.37
N ASP A 424 -7.34 -7.54 13.18
CA ASP A 424 -6.33 -7.02 12.23
C ASP A 424 -6.89 -6.75 10.82
N PHE A 425 -8.23 -6.69 10.63
CA PHE A 425 -8.86 -6.62 9.30
C PHE A 425 -8.42 -5.41 8.48
N GLU A 426 -8.38 -4.21 9.05
CA GLU A 426 -7.90 -3.01 8.33
C GLU A 426 -6.40 -3.09 7.99
N SER A 427 -5.60 -3.66 8.88
CA SER A 427 -4.18 -3.93 8.65
C SER A 427 -4.00 -4.97 7.55
N LEU A 428 -4.83 -6.02 7.54
CA LEU A 428 -4.78 -7.07 6.52
C LEU A 428 -5.20 -6.55 5.14
N VAL A 429 -6.25 -5.73 5.06
CA VAL A 429 -6.72 -5.12 3.82
C VAL A 429 -5.68 -4.16 3.25
N SER A 430 -5.02 -3.36 4.09
CA SER A 430 -3.94 -2.47 3.64
C SER A 430 -2.71 -3.25 3.16
N GLN A 431 -2.38 -4.37 3.80
CA GLN A 431 -1.29 -5.26 3.40
C GLN A 431 -1.56 -6.02 2.09
N LEU A 432 -2.83 -6.15 1.69
CA LEU A 432 -3.22 -6.89 0.49
C LEU A 432 -3.35 -6.01 -0.76
N LYS A 433 -3.22 -4.70 -0.64
CA LYS A 433 -3.19 -3.79 -1.80
C LYS A 433 -1.83 -3.89 -2.51
N LEU A 434 -1.86 -4.13 -3.81
CA LEU A 434 -0.65 -4.21 -4.64
C LEU A 434 0.01 -2.84 -4.83
N HIS A 435 -0.78 -1.78 -4.83
CA HIS A 435 -0.34 -0.38 -4.91
C HIS A 435 -1.18 0.49 -4.00
N ASP A 436 -0.53 1.26 -3.14
CA ASP A 436 -1.14 2.41 -2.52
C ASP A 436 -0.68 3.67 -3.27
N ASN A 437 -1.62 4.53 -3.68
CA ASN A 437 -1.32 5.76 -4.42
C ASN A 437 -0.48 6.78 -3.61
N THR A 438 -0.14 6.46 -2.36
CA THR A 438 0.74 7.28 -1.52
C THR A 438 2.22 7.18 -1.92
N ASP A 439 2.60 6.23 -2.78
CA ASP A 439 3.99 6.03 -3.23
C ASP A 439 4.51 7.08 -4.24
N ALA A 440 3.70 8.04 -4.64
CA ALA A 440 4.15 9.12 -5.54
C ALA A 440 5.34 9.93 -4.97
N ALA A 441 5.49 9.97 -3.63
CA ALA A 441 6.60 10.66 -2.97
C ALA A 441 7.90 9.84 -2.94
N SER A 442 7.83 8.50 -2.96
CA SER A 442 9.02 7.62 -2.99
C SER A 442 9.68 7.55 -4.36
N ILE A 443 8.95 7.91 -5.42
CA ILE A 443 9.44 7.88 -6.80
C ILE A 443 10.40 9.05 -7.06
N SER A 444 10.31 10.15 -6.32
CA SER A 444 11.13 11.34 -6.54
C SER A 444 12.63 11.14 -6.27
N THR A 445 13.00 10.16 -5.44
CA THR A 445 14.41 9.85 -5.15
C THR A 445 15.05 8.90 -6.17
N LEU A 446 14.27 8.29 -7.07
CA LEU A 446 14.74 7.33 -8.06
C LEU A 446 14.78 7.89 -9.49
N ASN A 447 14.29 9.12 -9.70
CA ASN A 447 14.22 9.74 -11.03
C ASN A 447 15.49 10.53 -11.43
N SER A 448 16.55 10.51 -10.62
CA SER A 448 17.78 11.22 -10.98
C SER A 448 18.62 10.55 -12.08
N ASP A 449 18.31 9.30 -12.43
CA ASP A 449 19.07 8.56 -13.45
C ASP A 449 18.34 8.38 -14.80
N ASP A 450 17.11 8.88 -14.95
CA ASP A 450 16.31 8.71 -16.19
C ASP A 450 16.40 9.92 -17.16
N GLU A 451 17.27 10.93 -16.92
CA GLU A 451 17.36 12.13 -17.79
C GLU A 451 18.39 12.03 -18.95
N GLU A 452 19.02 10.90 -19.19
CA GLU A 452 20.04 10.77 -20.25
C GLU A 452 19.65 9.91 -21.45
N ASP A 453 18.38 9.82 -21.88
CA ASP A 453 18.10 9.19 -23.19
C ASP A 453 16.84 9.74 -23.88
N SER A 454 16.84 11.07 -24.17
CA SER A 454 15.91 11.64 -25.15
C SER A 454 16.59 12.60 -26.10
N GLU A 455 17.56 12.11 -26.86
CA GLU A 455 17.91 12.70 -28.15
C GLU A 455 17.48 11.74 -29.26
N PHE A 456 16.35 11.97 -29.85
CA PHE A 456 16.13 11.92 -31.31
C PHE A 456 14.67 12.26 -31.65
N ASP A 457 14.59 13.37 -32.36
CA ASP A 457 13.66 13.80 -33.42
C ASP A 457 12.43 14.62 -33.07
N THR A 458 12.65 15.85 -33.48
CA THR A 458 11.89 16.77 -34.37
C THR A 458 10.58 17.38 -33.89
N ASP A 459 10.75 18.70 -33.71
CA ASP A 459 9.85 19.78 -34.15
C ASP A 459 8.37 19.71 -33.75
N SER A 460 8.07 20.36 -32.65
CA SER A 460 6.99 21.36 -32.62
C SER A 460 7.04 22.18 -31.33
N GLN A 461 7.13 23.46 -31.54
CA GLN A 461 7.14 24.50 -30.53
C GLN A 461 5.87 24.47 -29.70
N THR A 462 6.00 24.23 -28.40
CA THR A 462 5.12 24.84 -27.41
C THR A 462 5.90 25.04 -26.11
N ARG A 463 6.04 26.31 -25.75
CA ARG A 463 6.65 26.77 -24.52
C ARG A 463 5.82 26.28 -23.33
N SER A 464 6.36 25.42 -22.51
CA SER A 464 5.89 25.26 -21.14
C SER A 464 6.96 25.78 -20.18
N HIS A 465 6.52 26.60 -19.26
CA HIS A 465 7.34 27.24 -18.24
C HIS A 465 8.06 26.20 -17.38
N ARG A 466 9.38 26.26 -17.46
CA ARG A 466 10.33 25.54 -16.61
C ARG A 466 10.38 26.26 -15.27
N THR A 467 9.85 25.63 -14.23
CA THR A 467 10.16 26.03 -12.85
C THR A 467 11.53 25.47 -12.50
N GLU A 468 12.50 26.35 -12.38
CA GLU A 468 13.85 26.05 -11.98
C GLU A 468 13.87 25.55 -10.54
N SER A 469 14.30 24.30 -10.34
CA SER A 469 14.66 23.78 -9.02
C SER A 469 16.08 24.23 -8.72
N PHE A 470 16.20 25.31 -7.96
CA PHE A 470 17.46 25.75 -7.40
C PHE A 470 17.80 24.88 -6.17
N GLY A 471 18.92 24.19 -6.21
CA GLY A 471 19.55 23.61 -5.03
C GLY A 471 19.90 24.73 -4.05
N SER A 472 19.15 24.87 -2.98
CA SER A 472 19.37 25.86 -1.94
C SER A 472 19.99 25.20 -0.72
N ILE A 473 21.09 25.78 -0.31
CA ILE A 473 21.70 25.71 1.01
C ILE A 473 20.60 25.99 2.04
N VAL A 474 20.29 25.00 2.86
CA VAL A 474 19.23 25.04 3.87
C VAL A 474 19.60 26.08 4.92
N SER A 475 18.88 27.19 4.94
CA SER A 475 18.78 28.07 6.09
C SER A 475 17.67 27.53 7.02
N ASP A 476 17.88 27.66 8.31
CA ASP A 476 17.03 27.14 9.41
C ASP A 476 15.53 27.54 9.35
N GLU A 477 15.17 28.51 8.50
CA GLU A 477 13.79 28.96 8.29
C GLU A 477 12.95 28.00 7.42
N SER A 478 13.57 27.18 6.56
CA SER A 478 12.85 26.26 5.67
C SER A 478 12.37 24.96 6.35
N ALA A 479 12.97 24.59 7.48
CA ALA A 479 12.55 23.43 8.26
C ALA A 479 11.20 23.68 8.94
N GLY A 480 10.97 24.88 9.47
CA GLY A 480 9.71 25.26 10.09
C GLY A 480 8.52 25.31 9.14
N GLU A 481 8.72 25.79 7.90
CA GLU A 481 7.67 25.81 6.88
C GLU A 481 7.30 24.40 6.38
N ALA A 482 8.26 23.49 6.28
CA ALA A 482 8.00 22.10 5.88
C ALA A 482 7.24 21.34 6.99
N GLU A 483 7.54 21.62 8.24
CA GLU A 483 6.86 21.04 9.40
C GLU A 483 5.43 21.61 9.56
N ALA A 484 5.26 22.92 9.34
CA ALA A 484 3.94 23.54 9.29
C ALA A 484 3.06 23.00 8.16
N ARG A 485 3.62 22.73 6.98
CA ARG A 485 2.88 22.12 5.86
C ARG A 485 2.47 20.67 6.14
N ARG A 486 3.31 19.90 6.84
CA ARG A 486 2.97 18.52 7.26
C ARG A 486 1.88 18.52 8.30
N SER A 487 1.99 19.34 9.33
CA SER A 487 0.96 19.52 10.36
C SER A 487 -0.39 19.97 9.77
N ALA A 488 -0.36 20.84 8.75
CA ALA A 488 -1.56 21.27 8.02
C ALA A 488 -2.21 20.14 7.19
N ALA A 489 -1.41 19.28 6.59
CA ALA A 489 -1.91 18.13 5.83
C ALA A 489 -2.52 17.07 6.74
N ASP A 490 -1.88 16.78 7.87
CA ASP A 490 -2.36 15.83 8.87
C ASP A 490 -3.67 16.30 9.49
N PHE A 491 -3.75 17.58 9.89
CA PHE A 491 -4.99 18.20 10.39
C PHE A 491 -6.12 18.09 9.36
N HIS A 492 -5.84 18.43 8.09
CA HIS A 492 -6.85 18.40 7.05
C HIS A 492 -7.44 17.00 6.84
N HIS A 493 -6.59 15.97 6.83
CA HIS A 493 -7.02 14.59 6.67
C HIS A 493 -7.86 14.11 7.84
N GLU A 494 -7.43 14.40 9.06
CA GLU A 494 -8.12 14.00 10.28
C GLU A 494 -9.45 14.74 10.45
N ALA A 495 -9.47 16.06 10.28
CA ALA A 495 -10.67 16.86 10.41
C ALA A 495 -11.72 16.55 9.32
N ALA A 496 -11.30 16.41 8.05
CA ALA A 496 -12.21 16.04 6.98
C ALA A 496 -12.78 14.63 7.15
N GLY A 497 -12.01 13.68 7.66
CA GLY A 497 -12.44 12.32 7.98
C GLY A 497 -13.47 12.30 9.12
N SER A 498 -13.15 12.93 10.25
CA SER A 498 -14.03 13.00 11.42
C SER A 498 -15.37 13.69 11.11
N ILE A 499 -15.35 14.83 10.40
CA ILE A 499 -16.57 15.51 9.96
C ILE A 499 -17.41 14.63 9.03
N PHE A 500 -16.78 13.94 8.07
CA PHE A 500 -17.47 13.05 7.14
C PHE A 500 -18.18 11.91 7.89
N ASP A 501 -17.51 11.26 8.82
CA ASP A 501 -18.06 10.15 9.61
C ASP A 501 -19.22 10.63 10.50
N SER A 502 -19.11 11.82 11.09
CA SER A 502 -20.17 12.44 11.88
C SER A 502 -21.38 12.83 11.03
N LEU A 503 -21.18 13.33 9.80
CA LEU A 503 -22.23 13.57 8.81
C LEU A 503 -22.90 12.27 8.36
N GLN A 504 -22.16 11.17 8.29
CA GLN A 504 -22.71 9.87 7.94
C GLN A 504 -23.56 9.28 9.06
N ARG A 505 -23.16 9.44 10.31
CA ARG A 505 -23.92 9.02 11.50
C ARG A 505 -25.15 9.89 11.76
N GLY A 506 -25.17 11.11 11.21
CA GLY A 506 -26.26 12.08 11.44
C GLY A 506 -26.14 12.80 12.79
N ASP A 507 -24.92 13.01 13.25
CA ASP A 507 -24.63 13.74 14.50
C ASP A 507 -25.08 15.20 14.41
N SER A 508 -25.36 15.83 15.56
CA SER A 508 -25.80 17.23 15.56
C SER A 508 -24.67 18.18 15.15
N PRO A 509 -24.98 19.29 14.43
CA PRO A 509 -23.98 20.27 14.01
C PRO A 509 -23.15 20.82 15.18
N ASP A 510 -23.73 20.97 16.36
CA ASP A 510 -23.02 21.44 17.56
C ASP A 510 -22.00 20.40 18.06
N SER A 511 -22.31 19.11 17.94
CA SER A 511 -21.39 18.03 18.31
C SER A 511 -20.19 18.00 17.36
N ILE A 512 -20.45 18.07 16.03
CA ILE A 512 -19.42 18.13 15.00
C ILE A 512 -18.51 19.33 15.20
N GLN A 513 -19.09 20.49 15.53
CA GLN A 513 -18.32 21.71 15.79
C GLN A 513 -17.44 21.61 17.03
N LEU A 514 -17.91 20.95 18.10
CA LEU A 514 -17.13 20.76 19.31
C LEU A 514 -15.88 19.90 19.03
N GLU A 515 -16.07 18.84 18.26
CA GLU A 515 -15.00 17.96 17.83
C GLU A 515 -14.00 18.69 16.92
N LEU A 516 -14.50 19.45 15.94
CA LEU A 516 -13.69 20.26 15.06
C LEU A 516 -12.87 21.32 15.82
N LYS A 517 -13.45 21.96 16.84
CA LYS A 517 -12.72 22.91 17.71
C LYS A 517 -11.63 22.22 18.51
N ALA A 518 -11.87 21.01 19.02
CA ALA A 518 -10.86 20.26 19.75
C ALA A 518 -9.67 19.92 18.83
N LEU A 519 -9.95 19.49 17.60
CA LEU A 519 -8.92 19.22 16.58
C LEU A 519 -8.16 20.49 16.17
N THR A 520 -8.86 21.59 15.98
CA THR A 520 -8.25 22.89 15.64
C THR A 520 -7.27 23.36 16.73
N LEU A 521 -7.67 23.23 17.99
CA LEU A 521 -6.82 23.62 19.13
C LEU A 521 -5.62 22.68 19.32
N SER A 522 -5.80 21.37 19.07
CA SER A 522 -4.70 20.40 19.24
C SER A 522 -3.63 20.53 18.14
N SER A 523 -4.04 20.94 16.93
CA SER A 523 -3.15 21.04 15.76
C SER A 523 -2.69 22.48 15.49
N ASN A 524 -3.18 23.46 16.27
CA ASN A 524 -2.96 24.90 16.03
C ASN A 524 -3.29 25.29 14.57
N ALA A 525 -4.43 24.77 14.05
CA ALA A 525 -4.82 24.95 12.68
C ALA A 525 -5.42 26.35 12.42
N ASP A 526 -5.15 26.90 11.25
CA ASP A 526 -5.64 28.19 10.80
C ASP A 526 -7.09 28.08 10.27
N GLY A 527 -7.85 29.20 10.31
CA GLY A 527 -9.23 29.29 9.81
C GLY A 527 -9.39 28.80 8.36
N LYS A 528 -8.40 29.06 7.51
CA LYS A 528 -8.34 28.54 6.14
C LYS A 528 -8.32 27.01 6.05
N GLN A 529 -7.57 26.37 6.93
CA GLN A 529 -7.48 24.89 7.00
C GLN A 529 -8.81 24.29 7.47
N VAL A 530 -9.48 24.95 8.42
CA VAL A 530 -10.81 24.56 8.91
C VAL A 530 -11.84 24.67 7.79
N ARG A 531 -11.89 25.79 7.06
CA ARG A 531 -12.79 26.00 5.91
C ARG A 531 -12.61 24.90 4.86
N ARG A 532 -11.35 24.60 4.52
CA ARG A 532 -11.02 23.54 3.56
C ARG A 532 -11.49 22.16 4.03
N ALA A 533 -11.30 21.83 5.31
CA ALA A 533 -11.72 20.54 5.85
C ALA A 533 -13.26 20.38 5.83
N VAL A 534 -14.00 21.42 6.19
CA VAL A 534 -15.47 21.44 6.14
C VAL A 534 -15.97 21.33 4.70
N ALA A 535 -15.41 22.09 3.74
CA ALA A 535 -15.78 22.01 2.33
C ALA A 535 -15.59 20.58 1.77
N VAL A 536 -14.41 19.99 1.97
CA VAL A 536 -14.09 18.65 1.48
C VAL A 536 -14.99 17.58 2.10
N ALA A 537 -15.24 17.64 3.42
CA ALA A 537 -16.10 16.67 4.09
C ALA A 537 -17.55 16.73 3.60
N MET A 538 -18.09 17.95 3.40
CA MET A 538 -19.43 18.16 2.85
C MET A 538 -19.54 17.61 1.42
N MET A 539 -18.58 17.93 0.55
CA MET A 539 -18.58 17.45 -0.84
C MET A 539 -18.43 15.93 -0.90
N LYS A 540 -17.59 15.34 -0.05
CA LYS A 540 -17.43 13.88 0.07
C LYS A 540 -18.76 13.21 0.47
N ARG A 541 -19.52 13.82 1.38
CA ARG A 541 -20.84 13.30 1.79
C ARG A 541 -21.86 13.40 0.66
N ILE A 542 -21.92 14.53 -0.04
CA ILE A 542 -22.81 14.73 -1.18
C ILE A 542 -22.48 13.71 -2.28
N ALA A 543 -21.20 13.53 -2.61
CA ALA A 543 -20.77 12.57 -3.60
C ALA A 543 -21.18 11.13 -3.23
N SER A 544 -20.98 10.72 -1.99
CA SER A 544 -21.42 9.41 -1.48
C SER A 544 -22.94 9.19 -1.64
N LEU A 545 -23.76 10.22 -1.42
CA LEU A 545 -25.21 10.16 -1.61
C LEU A 545 -25.59 10.09 -3.10
N VAL A 546 -24.90 10.82 -3.97
CA VAL A 546 -25.10 10.76 -5.44
C VAL A 546 -24.71 9.39 -5.98
N GLU A 547 -23.59 8.82 -5.53
CA GLU A 547 -23.15 7.47 -5.89
C GLU A 547 -24.13 6.38 -5.43
N SER A 548 -24.83 6.60 -4.30
CA SER A 548 -25.89 5.72 -3.82
C SER A 548 -27.20 5.82 -4.63
N GLY A 549 -27.24 6.70 -5.65
CA GLY A 549 -28.37 6.86 -6.56
C GLY A 549 -29.35 7.99 -6.22
N LEU A 550 -29.03 8.87 -5.25
CA LEU A 550 -29.82 10.08 -5.00
C LEU A 550 -29.59 11.13 -6.10
N LEU A 551 -30.64 11.89 -6.40
CA LEU A 551 -30.51 13.06 -7.29
C LEU A 551 -29.60 14.11 -6.64
N PRO A 552 -28.70 14.77 -7.40
CA PRO A 552 -27.75 15.76 -6.88
C PRO A 552 -28.40 16.84 -6.02
N GLN A 553 -29.53 17.40 -6.46
CA GLN A 553 -30.29 18.41 -5.73
C GLN A 553 -30.72 17.91 -4.33
N LYS A 554 -31.23 16.68 -4.25
CA LYS A 554 -31.67 16.09 -2.97
C LYS A 554 -30.48 15.77 -2.06
N ALA A 555 -29.37 15.29 -2.63
CA ALA A 555 -28.16 15.00 -1.89
C ALA A 555 -27.58 16.28 -1.25
N VAL A 556 -27.53 17.38 -2.00
CA VAL A 556 -27.10 18.69 -1.52
C VAL A 556 -28.03 19.20 -0.40
N THR A 557 -29.34 19.21 -0.63
CA THR A 557 -30.30 19.67 0.38
C THR A 557 -30.23 18.83 1.66
N GLN A 558 -30.11 17.51 1.54
CA GLN A 558 -30.03 16.62 2.68
C GLN A 558 -28.74 16.77 3.49
N THR A 559 -27.64 17.25 2.85
CA THR A 559 -26.36 17.45 3.52
C THR A 559 -26.20 18.87 4.06
N ILE A 560 -26.54 19.90 3.29
CA ILE A 560 -26.26 21.30 3.67
C ILE A 560 -27.34 21.83 4.62
N SER A 561 -28.63 21.61 4.35
CA SER A 561 -29.69 22.21 5.16
C SER A 561 -29.66 21.85 6.64
N PRO A 562 -29.47 20.58 7.07
CA PRO A 562 -29.37 20.28 8.49
C PRO A 562 -28.07 20.79 9.13
N ASN A 563 -27.01 21.00 8.32
CA ASN A 563 -25.70 21.41 8.80
C ASN A 563 -25.37 22.88 8.49
N ARG A 564 -26.41 23.71 8.27
CA ARG A 564 -26.28 25.17 8.00
C ARG A 564 -25.32 25.85 8.99
N LEU A 565 -25.53 25.63 10.30
CA LEU A 565 -24.74 26.24 11.36
C LEU A 565 -23.25 25.86 11.32
N LEU A 566 -22.92 24.66 10.87
CA LEU A 566 -21.55 24.22 10.71
C LEU A 566 -20.83 24.98 9.59
N VAL A 567 -21.50 25.14 8.45
CA VAL A 567 -20.96 25.89 7.29
C VAL A 567 -20.86 27.38 7.64
N GLU A 568 -21.93 27.98 8.19
CA GLU A 568 -21.99 29.39 8.60
C GLU A 568 -20.83 29.74 9.53
N ARG A 569 -20.58 28.92 10.55
CA ARG A 569 -19.52 29.18 11.53
C ARG A 569 -18.11 28.87 11.00
N ALA A 570 -17.98 28.05 9.96
CA ALA A 570 -16.69 27.78 9.33
C ALA A 570 -16.29 28.89 8.36
N VAL A 571 -17.28 29.60 7.79
CA VAL A 571 -17.09 30.59 6.73
C VAL A 571 -17.13 32.02 7.26
N LEU A 572 -17.99 32.34 8.23
CA LEU A 572 -18.18 33.72 8.73
C LEU A 572 -17.24 34.00 9.89
N ASP A 573 -16.20 34.79 9.65
CA ASP A 573 -15.49 35.50 10.72
C ASP A 573 -16.18 36.85 10.91
N ARG A 574 -16.77 37.06 12.09
CA ARG A 574 -17.71 38.17 12.39
C ARG A 574 -17.09 39.57 12.40
N ASP A 575 -15.79 39.72 12.14
CA ASP A 575 -15.06 40.95 12.32
C ASP A 575 -14.61 41.63 10.98
N GLN A 576 -14.96 41.09 9.79
CA GLN A 576 -14.59 41.71 8.51
C GLN A 576 -15.81 42.02 7.63
N GLU A 577 -15.90 43.29 7.15
CA GLU A 577 -16.99 43.78 6.26
C GLU A 577 -16.88 43.24 4.82
N ASP A 578 -15.71 42.81 4.35
CA ASP A 578 -15.52 42.15 3.06
C ASP A 578 -15.39 40.63 3.29
N ASN A 579 -16.24 39.81 2.62
CA ASN A 579 -16.29 38.36 2.78
C ASN A 579 -15.33 37.58 1.83
N PRO A 580 -13.98 37.74 1.89
CA PRO A 580 -13.05 36.97 1.08
C PRO A 580 -13.08 35.47 1.43
N GLU A 581 -13.63 35.13 2.57
CA GLU A 581 -13.71 33.79 3.13
C GLU A 581 -14.77 32.93 2.43
N SER A 582 -15.86 33.54 1.95
CA SER A 582 -16.91 32.89 1.17
C SER A 582 -16.39 32.49 -0.21
N VAL A 583 -15.63 33.36 -0.85
CA VAL A 583 -14.98 33.08 -2.15
C VAL A 583 -13.97 31.94 -1.99
N GLU A 584 -13.18 31.95 -0.93
CA GLU A 584 -12.20 30.89 -0.64
C GLU A 584 -12.88 29.53 -0.40
N PHE A 585 -14.00 29.51 0.31
CA PHE A 585 -14.79 28.29 0.52
C PHE A 585 -15.31 27.72 -0.82
N LEU A 586 -15.84 28.56 -1.70
CA LEU A 586 -16.30 28.14 -3.03
C LEU A 586 -15.17 27.60 -3.91
N LEU A 587 -13.97 28.18 -3.81
CA LEU A 587 -12.79 27.65 -4.51
C LEU A 587 -12.40 26.25 -4.00
N PHE A 588 -12.52 25.97 -2.71
CA PHE A 588 -12.29 24.63 -2.18
C PHE A 588 -13.35 23.64 -2.64
N VAL A 589 -14.62 24.04 -2.67
CA VAL A 589 -15.74 23.24 -3.20
C VAL A 589 -15.52 22.93 -4.68
N GLN A 590 -15.20 23.93 -5.50
CA GLN A 590 -14.92 23.78 -6.92
C GLN A 590 -13.75 22.82 -7.17
N THR A 591 -12.66 22.98 -6.45
CA THR A 591 -11.46 22.14 -6.57
C THR A 591 -11.75 20.66 -6.20
N ASP A 592 -12.53 20.40 -5.17
CA ASP A 592 -12.88 19.04 -4.77
C ASP A 592 -13.85 18.37 -5.75
N LEU A 593 -14.72 19.13 -6.39
CA LEU A 593 -15.70 18.63 -7.37
C LEU A 593 -15.11 18.35 -8.76
N LEU A 594 -13.91 18.84 -9.08
CA LEU A 594 -13.23 18.61 -10.36
C LEU A 594 -13.14 17.14 -10.76
N HIS A 595 -12.86 16.27 -9.80
CA HIS A 595 -12.62 14.85 -10.05
C HIS A 595 -13.83 13.96 -9.74
N ARG A 596 -15.01 14.59 -9.49
CA ARG A 596 -16.22 13.85 -9.12
C ARG A 596 -17.24 13.80 -10.24
N ALA A 597 -17.96 12.69 -10.34
CA ALA A 597 -19.05 12.53 -11.31
C ALA A 597 -20.14 13.60 -11.11
N GLN A 598 -20.54 14.27 -12.19
CA GLN A 598 -21.51 15.37 -12.19
C GLN A 598 -21.10 16.60 -11.36
N GLY A 599 -19.79 16.88 -11.26
CA GLY A 599 -19.25 17.94 -10.42
C GLY A 599 -19.86 19.32 -10.68
N GLY A 600 -20.03 19.75 -11.95
CA GLY A 600 -20.63 21.04 -12.30
C GLY A 600 -22.08 21.19 -11.84
N LYS A 601 -22.90 20.11 -11.96
CA LYS A 601 -24.29 20.14 -11.46
C LYS A 601 -24.36 20.19 -9.94
N VAL A 602 -23.48 19.45 -9.27
CA VAL A 602 -23.40 19.49 -7.79
C VAL A 602 -22.98 20.88 -7.34
N LEU A 603 -22.00 21.50 -7.99
CA LEU A 603 -21.54 22.86 -7.69
C LEU A 603 -22.69 23.87 -7.77
N LEU A 604 -23.47 23.84 -8.87
CA LEU A 604 -24.64 24.69 -9.02
C LEU A 604 -25.62 24.54 -7.86
N TYR A 605 -26.00 23.31 -7.52
CA TYR A 605 -26.95 23.08 -6.41
C TYR A 605 -26.38 23.49 -5.06
N VAL A 606 -25.07 23.38 -4.86
CA VAL A 606 -24.37 23.88 -3.66
C VAL A 606 -24.44 25.40 -3.59
N CYS A 607 -24.12 26.11 -4.68
CA CYS A 607 -24.24 27.56 -4.76
C CYS A 607 -25.67 28.03 -4.46
N ASN A 608 -26.66 27.43 -5.11
CA ASN A 608 -28.07 27.74 -4.86
C ASN A 608 -28.51 27.46 -3.42
N ALA A 609 -28.04 26.36 -2.82
CA ALA A 609 -28.36 26.04 -1.44
C ALA A 609 -27.71 27.02 -0.45
N LEU A 610 -26.49 27.45 -0.68
CA LEU A 610 -25.78 28.40 0.18
C LEU A 610 -26.44 29.79 0.16
N VAL A 611 -26.92 30.25 -0.98
CA VAL A 611 -27.67 31.51 -1.12
C VAL A 611 -29.08 31.38 -0.55
N SER A 612 -29.82 30.31 -0.88
CA SER A 612 -31.19 30.11 -0.41
C SER A 612 -31.29 29.95 1.11
N LEU A 613 -30.23 29.50 1.76
CA LEU A 613 -30.11 29.38 3.21
C LEU A 613 -29.54 30.66 3.87
N GLU A 614 -29.31 31.72 3.09
CA GLU A 614 -28.73 32.99 3.59
C GLU A 614 -27.40 32.80 4.31
N ILE A 615 -26.56 31.83 3.84
CA ILE A 615 -25.22 31.61 4.33
C ILE A 615 -24.25 32.52 3.57
N PHE A 616 -24.49 32.69 2.24
CA PHE A 616 -23.72 33.57 1.37
C PHE A 616 -24.62 34.65 0.75
N GLU A 617 -24.07 35.82 0.58
CA GLU A 617 -24.68 36.88 -0.20
C GLU A 617 -24.45 36.63 -1.71
N SER A 618 -25.35 37.13 -2.57
CA SER A 618 -25.24 36.99 -4.03
C SER A 618 -23.92 37.57 -4.57
N GLU A 619 -23.45 38.64 -3.94
CA GLU A 619 -22.18 39.31 -4.26
C GLU A 619 -20.95 38.37 -4.11
N ALA A 620 -20.97 37.43 -3.15
CA ALA A 620 -19.89 36.46 -2.98
C ALA A 620 -19.77 35.47 -4.15
N LEU A 621 -20.92 35.15 -4.81
CA LEU A 621 -20.91 34.33 -6.02
C LEU A 621 -20.37 35.11 -7.22
N GLU A 622 -20.72 36.38 -7.36
CA GLU A 622 -20.21 37.25 -8.42
C GLU A 622 -18.69 37.43 -8.27
N GLN A 623 -18.20 37.68 -7.04
CA GLN A 623 -16.79 37.79 -6.75
C GLN A 623 -16.02 36.46 -7.04
N TRP A 624 -16.62 35.29 -6.73
CA TRP A 624 -16.03 34.00 -7.08
C TRP A 624 -15.97 33.77 -8.58
N LEU A 625 -17.00 34.22 -9.35
CA LEU A 625 -17.01 34.12 -10.79
C LEU A 625 -15.94 35.03 -11.44
N GLU A 626 -15.64 36.17 -10.85
CA GLU A 626 -14.62 37.11 -11.33
C GLU A 626 -13.19 36.76 -10.84
N ASP A 627 -13.04 35.88 -9.85
CA ASP A 627 -11.74 35.53 -9.29
C ASP A 627 -10.89 34.73 -10.28
N GLU A 628 -9.67 35.20 -10.57
CA GLU A 628 -8.72 34.55 -11.49
C GLU A 628 -8.42 33.08 -11.09
N ARG A 629 -8.50 32.75 -9.81
CA ARG A 629 -8.26 31.40 -9.29
C ARG A 629 -9.36 30.40 -9.68
N SER A 630 -10.58 30.85 -9.90
CA SER A 630 -11.71 30.03 -10.36
C SER A 630 -11.56 29.57 -11.81
N GLY A 631 -10.70 30.23 -12.58
CA GLY A 631 -10.36 29.93 -13.98
C GLY A 631 -8.91 29.49 -14.21
N ALA A 632 -8.18 29.06 -13.18
CA ALA A 632 -6.75 28.77 -13.25
C ALA A 632 -6.38 27.53 -14.11
N SER A 633 -7.33 26.63 -14.42
CA SER A 633 -7.12 25.48 -15.31
C SER A 633 -8.30 25.27 -16.25
N GLU A 634 -8.07 24.60 -17.40
CA GLU A 634 -9.14 24.26 -18.35
C GLU A 634 -10.26 23.42 -17.71
N GLU A 635 -9.90 22.54 -16.78
CA GLU A 635 -10.84 21.70 -16.02
C GLU A 635 -11.71 22.52 -15.06
N LEU A 636 -11.15 23.52 -14.39
CA LEU A 636 -11.88 24.46 -13.52
C LEU A 636 -12.85 25.33 -14.32
N ILE A 637 -12.45 25.75 -15.52
CA ILE A 637 -13.31 26.53 -16.46
C ILE A 637 -14.50 25.68 -16.93
N GLU A 638 -14.31 24.38 -17.18
CA GLU A 638 -15.38 23.49 -17.62
C GLU A 638 -16.46 23.31 -16.55
N VAL A 639 -16.06 23.06 -15.30
CA VAL A 639 -16.99 22.94 -14.16
C VAL A 639 -17.71 24.26 -13.89
N LYS A 640 -17.00 25.39 -14.01
CA LYS A 640 -17.56 26.74 -13.87
C LYS A 640 -18.57 27.05 -14.98
N ARG A 641 -18.26 26.73 -16.24
CA ARG A 641 -19.13 26.95 -17.39
C ARG A 641 -20.45 26.20 -17.28
N GLU A 642 -20.44 24.96 -16.84
CA GLU A 642 -21.66 24.20 -16.56
C GLU A 642 -22.56 24.91 -15.53
N THR A 643 -21.95 25.58 -14.54
CA THR A 643 -22.67 26.36 -13.52
C THR A 643 -23.22 27.67 -14.11
N GLU A 644 -22.43 28.38 -14.92
CA GLU A 644 -22.84 29.64 -15.60
C GLU A 644 -23.97 29.44 -16.61
N GLU A 645 -23.91 28.40 -17.44
CA GLU A 645 -24.96 28.12 -18.44
C GLU A 645 -26.33 27.86 -17.79
N ILE A 646 -26.36 27.27 -16.62
CA ILE A 646 -27.62 26.96 -15.94
C ILE A 646 -28.11 28.17 -15.13
N MET A 647 -27.24 28.94 -14.49
CA MET A 647 -27.61 30.22 -13.83
C MET A 647 -28.12 31.25 -14.80
N GLY A 648 -27.54 31.34 -16.01
CA GLY A 648 -27.99 32.24 -17.09
C GLY A 648 -29.34 31.87 -17.71
N SER A 649 -29.75 30.61 -17.63
CA SER A 649 -31.06 30.14 -18.12
C SER A 649 -32.21 30.39 -17.14
N ASP A 650 -31.93 30.56 -15.84
CA ASP A 650 -32.94 30.82 -14.82
C ASP A 650 -33.29 32.30 -14.68
N SER A 651 -32.40 33.20 -15.12
CA SER A 651 -32.66 34.65 -15.13
C SER A 651 -33.54 35.14 -16.30
N GLY A 652 -33.92 34.25 -17.22
CA GLY A 652 -34.73 34.55 -18.41
C GLY A 652 -36.24 34.25 -18.27
N SER A 653 -36.73 33.74 -17.14
CA SER A 653 -38.12 33.30 -17.01
C SER A 653 -39.02 34.12 -16.06
N GLU A 654 -38.60 35.27 -15.57
CA GLU A 654 -39.42 36.15 -14.70
C GLU A 654 -39.96 37.45 -15.35
N GLU A 655 -39.83 37.65 -16.66
CA GLU A 655 -40.51 38.75 -17.35
C GLU A 655 -41.48 38.21 -18.41
N GLU A 656 -42.68 37.79 -18.00
CA GLU A 656 -43.95 37.90 -18.80
C GLU A 656 -45.09 37.16 -18.09
N SER A 657 -45.76 37.81 -17.17
CA SER A 657 -47.21 37.68 -16.96
C SER A 657 -47.78 38.69 -15.96
N SER A 658 -47.87 39.94 -16.37
CA SER A 658 -48.85 40.86 -15.80
C SER A 658 -49.48 41.58 -16.97
N GLU A 659 -50.70 41.15 -17.30
CA GLU A 659 -51.79 41.99 -17.81
C GLU A 659 -52.95 41.11 -18.28
N GLY A 660 -54.10 41.32 -17.69
CA GLY A 660 -55.35 40.70 -18.13
C GLY A 660 -56.42 40.61 -17.05
N GLU A 661 -56.78 41.78 -16.48
CA GLU A 661 -58.11 41.93 -15.85
C GLU A 661 -59.21 41.74 -16.89
N SER A 662 -60.22 40.93 -16.57
CA SER A 662 -61.61 41.26 -16.93
C SER A 662 -62.60 40.52 -16.03
N SER A 663 -63.32 41.30 -15.30
CA SER A 663 -64.64 41.16 -14.69
C SER A 663 -65.63 40.34 -15.49
N GLU A 664 -66.52 39.63 -14.79
CA GLU A 664 -68.00 39.53 -14.92
C GLU A 664 -68.51 38.42 -14.02
N GLU A 665 -69.15 38.78 -12.90
CA GLU A 665 -70.57 38.90 -12.64
C GLU A 665 -71.35 37.58 -12.61
N GLU A 666 -71.88 37.34 -11.40
CA GLU A 666 -73.21 36.86 -10.96
C GLU A 666 -74.01 35.90 -11.85
N SER A 667 -74.45 34.77 -11.25
CA SER A 667 -75.88 34.63 -10.86
C SER A 667 -76.17 33.24 -10.35
N ASP A 668 -76.83 33.20 -9.20
CA ASP A 668 -77.87 32.32 -8.67
C ASP A 668 -78.31 31.10 -9.52
N ASP A 669 -78.26 29.88 -8.92
CA ASP A 669 -79.32 29.06 -8.43
C ASP A 669 -78.84 27.84 -7.64
#